data_036958d12c186cf220c0aba048635883
#
_entry.id   036958d12c186cf220c0aba048635883
#
_cell.length_a   1.000
_cell.length_b   1.000
_cell.length_c   1.000
_cell.angle_alpha   90.00
_cell.angle_beta   90.00
_cell.angle_gamma   90.00
#
_symmetry.space_group_name_H-M   'P 1'
#
loop_
_entity.id
_entity.type
_entity.pdbx_description
1 polymer ?
#
loop_
_entity_poly.entity_id
_entity_poly.type
_entity_poly.pdbx_seq_one_letter_code
_entity_poly.pdbx_strand_id
1 'polypeptide(L)'
;MPLSEVVLIVMGLLTIAMLVAGFCRNLPVPYTVFLVILGLFLGWMARAYPEMQGXLEFQLTPELVLFLFLPALIFESAFNLNARQLVKDIAPVLTLAIPALLISTALIGTGLWLILDINLGLALLFGALISSTDPVAVIALFKELGAPEXLTILVEGESLLNDATAIVVFNIILGLVISGAFAWTDAGLAVFTFIKVFIGGILVGALIGFVISELLHRLFTGQSAFMIMSIVVAYSSFVIAEHLLHVSGVMAVVASAITLGVLWVSRISQAATHVVRETWEVIALVSNSLLFLLVGLSVDLTGLLARVDIITVAIILVLLSRAATIYSLVPATVKLFSLPQISMGERHIMWWGGLKGGLAIAIVLYVPADLPGRDLLLNLTLGTVLFSLLINAPTIRPLIKKLGIDRLTDEEMSELKQGLQEAGDKASEILKLFYSNGLISRGTEQLIRRKTGKVFATDTPAIAKEQGIRHLYITALRTEFNQLKYLHEIGLLQHYTYLDIRNNLQRDRERILAGEGPGQSTDSRSSSLFSRLENALLKRMREHDWAAWLLARYQNVRLSQNLERNIAGVMICAEVLTILDKHFEIDSEEREQVAAIYRDRLARRKARLSRIAEDFPEFYSRFETYLFTRVALAAAEHYAGEEHHEGAIGAKAHVHIERAIHKAMSGLPPITNPAPRLAASDLLGTIPLLQGLSESLLNLLANLAKPVTFLQGDVIIGEGEHGDALYIITHGVVSVLRNGNLVAELRDGDFFGEMALLGDQVRTATVKAKISSTLLRLRRRDVMKFADNEPELKSRLEDAGRNRQA
;
A
#
# COMPACT_ATOMS: atom_id res chain seq x y z
N MET A 1 -39.62 -1.58 18.33
CA MET A 1 -38.89 -1.45 19.63
C MET A 1 -38.64 0.00 20.02
N PRO A 2 -38.76 0.38 21.30
CA PRO A 2 -38.25 1.68 21.76
C PRO A 2 -36.72 1.73 21.71
N LEU A 3 -36.19 2.91 21.50
CA LEU A 3 -34.73 3.13 21.33
C LEU A 3 -33.90 2.61 22.55
N SER A 4 -34.46 2.73 23.75
CA SER A 4 -33.82 2.25 24.99
C SER A 4 -33.61 0.73 24.99
N GLU A 5 -34.56 -0.04 24.43
CA GLU A 5 -34.42 -1.49 24.31
C GLU A 5 -33.36 -1.88 23.26
N VAL A 6 -33.35 -1.15 22.12
CA VAL A 6 -32.33 -1.35 21.09
C VAL A 6 -30.92 -1.11 21.68
N VAL A 7 -30.75 -0.01 22.43
CA VAL A 7 -29.46 0.30 23.09
C VAL A 7 -29.08 -0.81 24.09
N LEU A 8 -30.04 -1.29 24.90
CA LEU A 8 -29.80 -2.36 25.87
C LEU A 8 -29.37 -3.66 25.19
N ILE A 9 -30.04 -4.04 24.10
CA ILE A 9 -29.70 -5.25 23.32
C ILE A 9 -28.29 -5.11 22.73
N VAL A 10 -27.99 -3.99 22.07
CA VAL A 10 -26.67 -3.75 21.44
C VAL A 10 -25.56 -3.79 22.50
N MET A 11 -25.76 -3.12 23.65
CA MET A 11 -24.77 -3.13 24.75
C MET A 11 -24.62 -4.52 25.34
N GLY A 12 -25.72 -5.26 25.48
CA GLY A 12 -25.71 -6.67 25.94
C GLY A 12 -24.91 -7.56 24.98
N LEU A 13 -25.20 -7.46 23.66
CA LEU A 13 -24.49 -8.22 22.63
C LEU A 13 -23.00 -7.88 22.59
N LEU A 14 -22.65 -6.60 22.73
CA LEU A 14 -21.24 -6.15 22.78
C LEU A 14 -20.53 -6.68 24.04
N THR A 15 -21.22 -6.65 25.19
CA THR A 15 -20.65 -7.20 26.45
C THR A 15 -20.33 -8.67 26.26
N ILE A 16 -21.27 -9.42 25.72
CA ILE A 16 -21.10 -10.85 25.45
C ILE A 16 -19.94 -11.07 24.46
N ALA A 17 -19.88 -10.28 23.38
CA ALA A 17 -18.83 -10.37 22.37
C ALA A 17 -17.44 -10.12 23.00
N MET A 18 -17.32 -9.14 23.90
CA MET A 18 -16.05 -8.84 24.59
C MET A 18 -15.64 -9.95 25.57
N LEU A 19 -16.61 -10.55 26.28
CA LEU A 19 -16.37 -11.70 27.14
C LEU A 19 -15.86 -12.90 26.30
N VAL A 20 -16.50 -13.15 25.15
CA VAL A 20 -16.07 -14.21 24.21
C VAL A 20 -14.65 -13.92 23.69
N ALA A 21 -14.36 -12.70 23.27
CA ALA A 21 -13.04 -12.30 22.77
C ALA A 21 -11.96 -12.52 23.83
N GLY A 22 -12.24 -12.15 25.07
CA GLY A 22 -11.33 -12.38 26.22
C GLY A 22 -11.09 -13.85 26.49
N PHE A 23 -12.16 -14.65 26.50
CA PHE A 23 -12.09 -16.11 26.73
C PHE A 23 -11.34 -16.82 25.61
N CYS A 24 -11.58 -16.42 24.35
CA CYS A 24 -11.01 -17.07 23.17
C CYS A 24 -9.54 -16.69 22.90
N ARG A 25 -8.99 -15.74 23.60
CA ARG A 25 -7.62 -15.24 23.38
C ARG A 25 -6.56 -16.35 23.35
N ASN A 26 -6.74 -17.40 24.15
CA ASN A 26 -5.80 -18.52 24.25
C ASN A 26 -6.24 -19.75 23.45
N LEU A 27 -7.35 -19.67 22.71
CA LEU A 27 -7.87 -20.81 21.93
C LEU A 27 -7.36 -20.74 20.48
N PRO A 28 -7.12 -21.89 19.86
CA PRO A 28 -6.60 -21.92 18.47
C PRO A 28 -7.68 -21.71 17.40
N VAL A 29 -8.78 -21.02 17.73
CA VAL A 29 -9.94 -20.80 16.85
C VAL A 29 -10.28 -19.32 16.88
N PRO A 30 -10.55 -18.70 15.71
CA PRO A 30 -10.93 -17.28 15.65
C PRO A 30 -12.17 -16.99 16.51
N TYR A 31 -12.17 -15.87 17.25
CA TYR A 31 -13.27 -15.46 18.11
C TYR A 31 -14.59 -15.28 17.34
N THR A 32 -14.53 -14.92 16.06
CA THR A 32 -15.69 -14.76 15.16
C THR A 32 -16.51 -16.05 15.05
N VAL A 33 -15.85 -17.20 15.05
CA VAL A 33 -16.50 -18.52 15.03
C VAL A 33 -17.38 -18.70 16.27
N PHE A 34 -16.83 -18.36 17.45
CA PHE A 34 -17.56 -18.44 18.72
C PHE A 34 -18.75 -17.48 18.75
N LEU A 35 -18.61 -16.28 18.16
CA LEU A 35 -19.71 -15.32 18.06
C LEU A 35 -20.85 -15.87 17.20
N VAL A 36 -20.56 -16.54 16.10
CA VAL A 36 -21.58 -17.16 15.23
C VAL A 36 -22.27 -18.30 16.00
N ILE A 37 -21.51 -19.17 16.68
CA ILE A 37 -22.06 -20.27 17.49
C ILE A 37 -22.97 -19.71 18.59
N LEU A 38 -22.52 -18.67 19.27
CA LEU A 38 -23.31 -18.02 20.31
C LEU A 38 -24.56 -17.34 19.72
N GLY A 39 -24.44 -16.68 18.58
CA GLY A 39 -25.56 -16.13 17.84
C GLY A 39 -26.61 -17.20 17.47
N LEU A 40 -26.15 -18.35 16.96
CA LEU A 40 -27.01 -19.52 16.67
C LEU A 40 -27.72 -20.00 17.92
N PHE A 41 -27.00 -20.09 19.03
CA PHE A 41 -27.58 -20.53 20.32
C PHE A 41 -28.62 -19.54 20.83
N LEU A 42 -28.30 -18.22 20.78
CA LEU A 42 -29.24 -17.16 21.18
C LEU A 42 -30.47 -17.13 20.26
N GLY A 43 -30.27 -17.30 18.94
CA GLY A 43 -31.36 -17.38 17.97
C GLY A 43 -32.28 -18.58 18.21
N TRP A 44 -31.68 -19.75 18.54
CA TRP A 44 -32.47 -20.94 18.92
C TRP A 44 -33.25 -20.72 20.20
N MET A 45 -32.62 -20.15 21.24
CA MET A 45 -33.29 -19.81 22.50
C MET A 45 -34.43 -18.82 22.27
N ALA A 46 -34.16 -17.74 21.50
CA ALA A 46 -35.15 -16.70 21.23
C ALA A 46 -36.39 -17.22 20.49
N ARG A 47 -36.22 -18.27 19.65
CA ARG A 47 -37.35 -18.95 18.99
C ARG A 47 -38.11 -19.91 19.93
N ALA A 48 -37.39 -20.49 20.92
CA ALA A 48 -37.97 -21.44 21.88
C ALA A 48 -38.72 -20.78 23.03
N TYR A 49 -38.29 -19.57 23.44
CA TYR A 49 -38.82 -18.89 24.63
C TYR A 49 -39.46 -17.55 24.23
N PRO A 50 -40.78 -17.35 24.46
CA PRO A 50 -41.51 -16.11 24.10
C PRO A 50 -40.92 -14.84 24.74
N GLU A 51 -40.34 -14.94 25.93
CA GLU A 51 -39.76 -13.82 26.68
C GLU A 51 -38.52 -13.24 25.99
N MET A 52 -37.87 -14.01 25.11
CA MET A 52 -36.65 -13.63 24.38
C MET A 52 -36.93 -13.23 22.92
N GLN A 53 -38.18 -13.24 22.49
CA GLN A 53 -38.53 -12.95 21.08
C GLN A 53 -38.08 -11.54 20.64
N GLY A 54 -38.01 -10.60 21.61
CA GLY A 54 -37.42 -9.31 21.34
C GLY A 54 -36.02 -9.34 20.67
N UNK A 55 -35.32 -10.24 20.91
CA UNK A 55 -34.12 -10.41 20.33
C UNK A 55 -34.16 -10.61 18.93
N LEU A 56 -35.12 -11.29 18.55
CA LEU A 56 -35.35 -11.57 17.14
C LEU A 56 -35.85 -10.35 16.35
N GLU A 57 -36.40 -9.36 17.05
CA GLU A 57 -36.79 -8.13 16.38
C GLU A 57 -35.59 -7.29 15.92
N PHE A 58 -34.44 -7.45 16.57
CA PHE A 58 -33.19 -6.82 16.18
C PHE A 58 -32.51 -7.69 15.12
N GLN A 59 -33.06 -7.66 13.91
CA GLN A 59 -32.56 -8.47 12.80
C GLN A 59 -31.46 -7.74 12.01
N LEU A 60 -30.64 -8.54 11.37
CA LEU A 60 -29.63 -8.06 10.43
C LEU A 60 -30.33 -7.55 9.16
N THR A 61 -30.42 -6.22 9.00
CA THR A 61 -31.01 -5.63 7.79
C THR A 61 -29.90 -5.28 6.78
N PRO A 62 -30.22 -5.27 5.48
CA PRO A 62 -29.25 -4.88 4.45
C PRO A 62 -28.66 -3.48 4.71
N GLU A 63 -29.52 -2.54 5.13
CA GLU A 63 -29.11 -1.15 5.40
C GLU A 63 -28.08 -1.06 6.54
N LEU A 64 -28.32 -1.82 7.60
CA LEU A 64 -27.41 -1.87 8.76
C LEU A 64 -26.04 -2.41 8.36
N VAL A 65 -26.02 -3.44 7.52
CA VAL A 65 -24.74 -4.01 7.04
C VAL A 65 -24.06 -3.06 6.05
N LEU A 66 -24.79 -2.61 5.03
CA LEU A 66 -24.20 -1.82 3.93
C LEU A 66 -23.81 -0.40 4.38
N PHE A 67 -24.63 0.27 5.22
CA PHE A 67 -24.40 1.68 5.55
C PHE A 67 -23.69 1.89 6.90
N LEU A 68 -23.69 0.89 7.78
CA LEU A 68 -23.03 1.02 9.09
C LEU A 68 -21.77 0.16 9.19
N PHE A 69 -21.87 -1.15 8.97
CA PHE A 69 -20.74 -2.06 9.20
C PHE A 69 -19.73 -2.07 8.05
N LEU A 70 -20.21 -2.12 6.81
CA LEU A 70 -19.35 -2.29 5.63
C LEU A 70 -18.37 -1.13 5.43
N PRO A 71 -18.79 0.15 5.48
CA PRO A 71 -17.83 1.25 5.35
C PRO A 71 -16.74 1.23 6.42
N ALA A 72 -17.09 0.84 7.66
CA ALA A 72 -16.14 0.75 8.76
C ALA A 72 -15.08 -0.34 8.50
N LEU A 73 -15.52 -1.54 8.13
CA LEU A 73 -14.64 -2.69 7.90
C LEU A 73 -13.70 -2.45 6.70
N ILE A 74 -14.26 -1.92 5.61
CA ILE A 74 -13.51 -1.63 4.39
C ILE A 74 -12.50 -0.51 4.64
N PHE A 75 -12.91 0.56 5.32
CA PHE A 75 -12.01 1.69 5.59
C PHE A 75 -10.84 1.25 6.48
N GLU A 76 -11.12 0.50 7.55
CA GLU A 76 -10.07 -0.03 8.45
C GLU A 76 -9.05 -0.87 7.66
N SER A 77 -9.53 -1.84 6.88
CA SER A 77 -8.68 -2.71 6.07
C SER A 77 -7.86 -1.89 5.06
N ALA A 78 -8.49 -1.00 4.30
CA ALA A 78 -7.84 -0.19 3.27
C ALA A 78 -6.85 0.83 3.85
N PHE A 79 -7.15 1.42 5.00
CA PHE A 79 -6.30 2.41 5.67
C PHE A 79 -5.04 1.77 6.27
N ASN A 80 -5.18 0.56 6.80
CA ASN A 80 -4.07 -0.19 7.39
C ASN A 80 -3.17 -0.87 6.34
N LEU A 81 -3.70 -1.09 5.15
CA LEU A 81 -2.97 -1.71 4.05
C LEU A 81 -1.86 -0.79 3.55
N ASN A 82 -0.72 -1.37 3.18
CA ASN A 82 0.38 -0.62 2.60
C ASN A 82 -0.01 -0.16 1.19
N ALA A 83 -0.62 1.03 1.11
CA ALA A 83 -1.18 1.60 -0.12
C ALA A 83 -0.18 1.61 -1.28
N ARG A 84 1.10 1.91 -1.00
CA ARG A 84 2.13 1.97 -2.03
C ARG A 84 2.50 0.58 -2.57
N GLN A 85 2.56 -0.39 -1.68
CA GLN A 85 2.82 -1.77 -2.07
C GLN A 85 1.63 -2.32 -2.88
N LEU A 86 0.41 -2.05 -2.42
CA LEU A 86 -0.80 -2.40 -3.17
C LEU A 86 -0.79 -1.80 -4.58
N VAL A 87 -0.42 -0.51 -4.72
CA VAL A 87 -0.34 0.16 -6.03
C VAL A 87 0.75 -0.45 -6.90
N LYS A 88 1.89 -0.86 -6.33
CA LYS A 88 2.96 -1.56 -7.07
C LYS A 88 2.49 -2.93 -7.56
N ASP A 89 1.73 -3.64 -6.72
CA ASP A 89 1.26 -5.00 -6.99
C ASP A 89 -0.22 -5.01 -7.46
N ILE A 90 -0.75 -3.87 -7.90
CA ILE A 90 -2.16 -3.72 -8.28
C ILE A 90 -2.55 -4.65 -9.44
N ALA A 91 -1.67 -4.86 -10.41
CA ALA A 91 -1.97 -5.71 -11.56
C ALA A 91 -2.13 -7.18 -11.17
N PRO A 92 -1.22 -7.80 -10.39
CA PRO A 92 -1.49 -9.14 -9.84
C PRO A 92 -2.75 -9.20 -8.97
N VAL A 93 -2.95 -8.22 -8.09
CA VAL A 93 -4.12 -8.16 -7.20
C VAL A 93 -5.43 -8.08 -8.03
N LEU A 94 -5.50 -7.19 -9.03
CA LEU A 94 -6.66 -7.07 -9.92
C LEU A 94 -6.91 -8.36 -10.71
N THR A 95 -5.84 -9.09 -11.10
CA THR A 95 -5.97 -10.37 -11.81
C THR A 95 -6.64 -11.43 -10.91
N LEU A 96 -6.35 -11.41 -9.61
CA LEU A 96 -6.98 -12.32 -8.65
C LEU A 96 -8.36 -11.83 -8.22
N ALA A 97 -8.58 -10.52 -8.10
CA ALA A 97 -9.85 -9.96 -7.64
C ALA A 97 -10.96 -9.99 -8.72
N ILE A 98 -10.67 -9.69 -9.99
CA ILE A 98 -11.69 -9.56 -11.06
C ILE A 98 -11.82 -10.85 -11.87
N PRO A 99 -10.80 -11.31 -12.65
CA PRO A 99 -10.93 -12.54 -13.41
C PRO A 99 -11.27 -13.78 -12.56
N ALA A 100 -10.65 -13.92 -11.37
CA ALA A 100 -10.94 -15.09 -10.53
C ALA A 100 -12.38 -15.08 -10.05
N LEU A 101 -12.91 -13.92 -9.65
CA LEU A 101 -14.30 -13.77 -9.22
C LEU A 101 -15.26 -14.10 -10.37
N LEU A 102 -15.03 -13.58 -11.57
CA LEU A 102 -15.88 -13.84 -12.75
C LEU A 102 -15.86 -15.32 -13.12
N ILE A 103 -14.69 -15.96 -13.11
CA ILE A 103 -14.55 -17.40 -13.37
C ILE A 103 -15.27 -18.19 -12.28
N SER A 104 -15.10 -17.83 -10.99
CA SER A 104 -15.80 -18.50 -9.89
C SER A 104 -17.31 -18.35 -10.03
N THR A 105 -17.80 -17.14 -10.32
CA THR A 105 -19.23 -16.88 -10.55
C THR A 105 -19.78 -17.76 -11.66
N ALA A 106 -19.08 -17.84 -12.79
CA ALA A 106 -19.47 -18.68 -13.93
C ALA A 106 -19.47 -20.18 -13.57
N LEU A 107 -18.41 -20.66 -12.92
CA LEU A 107 -18.28 -22.09 -12.55
C LEU A 107 -19.34 -22.51 -11.53
N ILE A 108 -19.58 -21.68 -10.51
CA ILE A 108 -20.60 -21.97 -9.48
C ILE A 108 -21.99 -21.89 -10.10
N GLY A 109 -22.27 -20.82 -10.86
CA GLY A 109 -23.58 -20.61 -11.48
C GLY A 109 -23.93 -21.70 -12.48
N THR A 110 -23.02 -22.01 -13.41
CA THR A 110 -23.25 -23.08 -14.39
C THR A 110 -23.31 -24.45 -13.71
N GLY A 111 -22.51 -24.69 -12.68
CA GLY A 111 -22.55 -25.94 -11.91
C GLY A 111 -23.88 -26.18 -11.22
N LEU A 112 -24.42 -25.17 -10.54
CA LEU A 112 -25.73 -25.25 -9.87
C LEU A 112 -26.87 -25.42 -10.89
N TRP A 113 -26.79 -24.70 -12.01
CA TRP A 113 -27.77 -24.85 -13.10
C TRP A 113 -27.77 -26.28 -13.66
N LEU A 114 -26.60 -26.87 -13.93
CA LEU A 114 -26.48 -28.18 -14.54
C LEU A 114 -26.82 -29.35 -13.58
N ILE A 115 -26.43 -29.22 -12.29
CA ILE A 115 -26.54 -30.31 -11.32
C ILE A 115 -27.91 -30.32 -10.62
N LEU A 116 -28.42 -29.15 -10.29
CA LEU A 116 -29.64 -28.99 -9.46
C LEU A 116 -30.82 -28.39 -10.23
N ASP A 117 -30.67 -28.14 -11.53
CA ASP A 117 -31.68 -27.53 -12.41
C ASP A 117 -32.25 -26.20 -11.84
N ILE A 118 -31.39 -25.44 -11.12
CA ILE A 118 -31.72 -24.12 -10.58
C ILE A 118 -31.69 -23.10 -11.74
N ASN A 119 -32.61 -22.15 -11.75
CA ASN A 119 -32.62 -21.07 -12.75
C ASN A 119 -31.22 -20.42 -12.85
N LEU A 120 -30.69 -20.31 -14.07
CA LEU A 120 -29.31 -19.83 -14.32
C LEU A 120 -29.06 -18.43 -13.70
N GLY A 121 -30.04 -17.55 -13.76
CA GLY A 121 -29.93 -16.20 -13.17
C GLY A 121 -29.73 -16.27 -11.65
N LEU A 122 -30.54 -17.07 -10.95
CA LEU A 122 -30.42 -17.30 -9.50
C LEU A 122 -29.08 -17.97 -9.17
N ALA A 123 -28.67 -18.94 -9.96
CA ALA A 123 -27.40 -19.67 -9.77
C ALA A 123 -26.19 -18.72 -9.94
N LEU A 124 -26.22 -17.83 -10.94
CA LEU A 124 -25.20 -16.81 -11.15
C LEU A 124 -25.20 -15.73 -10.04
N LEU A 125 -26.39 -15.33 -9.54
CA LEU A 125 -26.49 -14.43 -8.37
C LEU A 125 -25.80 -15.05 -7.16
N PHE A 126 -26.06 -16.32 -6.87
CA PHE A 126 -25.37 -17.05 -5.79
C PHE A 126 -23.84 -17.08 -6.05
N GLY A 127 -23.45 -17.41 -7.27
CA GLY A 127 -22.05 -17.44 -7.67
C GLY A 127 -21.34 -16.12 -7.44
N ALA A 128 -21.96 -15.00 -7.82
CA ALA A 128 -21.41 -13.66 -7.66
C ALA A 128 -21.20 -13.29 -6.19
N LEU A 129 -22.26 -13.46 -5.37
CA LEU A 129 -22.19 -13.06 -3.96
C LEU A 129 -21.25 -13.94 -3.13
N ILE A 130 -21.19 -15.25 -3.43
CA ILE A 130 -20.36 -16.18 -2.64
C ILE A 130 -18.91 -16.22 -3.12
N SER A 131 -18.59 -15.60 -4.25
CA SER A 131 -17.21 -15.56 -4.75
C SER A 131 -16.33 -14.59 -3.97
N SER A 132 -16.89 -13.57 -3.31
CA SER A 132 -16.12 -12.71 -2.42
C SER A 132 -15.53 -13.52 -1.25
N THR A 133 -14.38 -13.09 -0.72
CA THR A 133 -13.65 -13.79 0.34
C THR A 133 -13.28 -12.85 1.47
N ASP A 134 -13.38 -13.33 2.69
CA ASP A 134 -12.99 -12.61 3.90
C ASP A 134 -11.69 -13.23 4.44
N PRO A 135 -10.53 -12.58 4.32
CA PRO A 135 -9.28 -13.18 4.73
C PRO A 135 -8.86 -12.83 6.16
N VAL A 136 -9.69 -12.12 6.95
CA VAL A 136 -9.32 -11.60 8.27
C VAL A 136 -8.64 -12.66 9.14
N ALA A 137 -9.24 -13.86 9.24
CA ALA A 137 -8.67 -14.93 10.04
C ALA A 137 -7.35 -15.48 9.45
N VAL A 138 -7.22 -15.51 8.13
CA VAL A 138 -6.01 -15.97 7.43
C VAL A 138 -4.87 -14.95 7.59
N ILE A 139 -5.19 -13.67 7.45
CA ILE A 139 -4.23 -12.57 7.61
C ILE A 139 -3.71 -12.53 9.06
N ALA A 140 -4.59 -12.69 10.04
CA ALA A 140 -4.19 -12.77 11.45
C ALA A 140 -3.19 -13.91 11.68
N LEU A 141 -3.44 -15.08 11.08
CA LEU A 141 -2.52 -16.21 11.13
C LEU A 141 -1.20 -15.93 10.40
N PHE A 142 -1.25 -15.29 9.23
CA PHE A 142 -0.04 -14.90 8.47
C PHE A 142 0.84 -13.97 9.31
N LYS A 143 0.23 -12.99 9.97
CA LYS A 143 0.97 -12.07 10.87
C LYS A 143 1.57 -12.80 12.07
N GLU A 144 0.82 -13.72 12.68
CA GLU A 144 1.29 -14.55 13.80
C GLU A 144 2.48 -15.45 13.40
N LEU A 145 2.44 -16.02 12.20
CA LEU A 145 3.41 -17.00 11.71
C LEU A 145 4.54 -16.38 10.90
N GLY A 146 4.51 -15.08 10.65
CA GLY A 146 5.54 -14.38 9.88
C GLY A 146 5.54 -14.74 8.39
N ALA A 147 4.37 -14.95 7.78
CA ALA A 147 4.26 -15.27 6.36
C ALA A 147 4.82 -14.14 5.48
N PRO A 148 5.35 -14.46 4.28
CA PRO A 148 5.91 -13.45 3.38
C PRO A 148 4.95 -12.31 3.08
N GLU A 149 5.44 -11.10 3.13
CA GLU A 149 4.65 -9.89 2.90
C GLU A 149 3.91 -9.87 1.55
N UNK A 150 4.34 -10.46 0.63
CA UNK A 150 3.85 -10.64 -0.57
C UNK A 150 2.66 -11.30 -0.65
N LEU A 151 2.73 -12.37 0.01
CA LEU A 151 1.54 -13.23 0.11
C LEU A 151 0.40 -12.53 0.87
N THR A 152 0.73 -11.90 1.97
CA THR A 152 -0.23 -11.13 2.78
C THR A 152 -0.90 -10.03 1.94
N ILE A 153 -0.13 -9.24 1.21
CA ILE A 153 -0.64 -8.15 0.35
C ILE A 153 -1.52 -8.70 -0.78
N LEU A 154 -1.13 -9.82 -1.39
CA LEU A 154 -1.94 -10.45 -2.45
C LEU A 154 -3.29 -10.91 -1.90
N VAL A 155 -3.30 -11.55 -0.75
CA VAL A 155 -4.53 -12.09 -0.13
C VAL A 155 -5.42 -10.94 0.38
N GLU A 156 -4.81 -9.95 1.06
CA GLU A 156 -5.52 -8.77 1.61
C GLU A 156 -6.07 -7.89 0.49
N GLY A 157 -5.24 -7.61 -0.52
CA GLY A 157 -5.63 -6.82 -1.69
C GLY A 157 -6.66 -7.53 -2.57
N GLU A 158 -6.51 -8.85 -2.77
CA GLU A 158 -7.50 -9.67 -3.47
C GLU A 158 -8.87 -9.51 -2.81
N SER A 159 -8.94 -9.73 -1.49
CA SER A 159 -10.20 -9.67 -0.76
C SER A 159 -10.84 -8.27 -0.82
N LEU A 160 -10.05 -7.23 -0.56
CA LEU A 160 -10.53 -5.84 -0.57
C LEU A 160 -11.18 -5.47 -1.91
N LEU A 161 -10.55 -5.88 -3.02
CA LEU A 161 -11.04 -5.56 -4.36
C LEU A 161 -12.13 -6.55 -4.84
N ASN A 162 -12.10 -7.81 -4.39
CA ASN A 162 -13.12 -8.76 -4.80
C ASN A 162 -14.48 -8.47 -4.14
N ASP A 163 -14.51 -7.92 -2.93
CA ASP A 163 -15.74 -7.48 -2.27
C ASP A 163 -16.46 -6.42 -3.12
N ALA A 164 -15.73 -5.40 -3.56
CA ALA A 164 -16.27 -4.37 -4.46
C ALA A 164 -16.72 -4.96 -5.80
N THR A 165 -15.91 -5.86 -6.36
CA THR A 165 -16.20 -6.54 -7.63
C THR A 165 -17.47 -7.39 -7.51
N ALA A 166 -17.61 -8.14 -6.41
CA ALA A 166 -18.76 -9.01 -6.14
C ALA A 166 -20.06 -8.20 -6.09
N ILE A 167 -20.08 -7.06 -5.39
CA ILE A 167 -21.27 -6.19 -5.28
C ILE A 167 -21.65 -5.68 -6.67
N VAL A 168 -20.69 -5.19 -7.46
CA VAL A 168 -20.98 -4.64 -8.80
C VAL A 168 -21.50 -5.73 -9.75
N VAL A 169 -20.86 -6.91 -9.77
CA VAL A 169 -21.27 -8.07 -10.60
C VAL A 169 -22.65 -8.55 -10.18
N PHE A 170 -22.88 -8.68 -8.87
CA PHE A 170 -24.16 -9.10 -8.30
C PHE A 170 -25.27 -8.13 -8.73
N ASN A 171 -25.07 -6.81 -8.59
CA ASN A 171 -26.08 -5.79 -8.96
C ASN A 171 -26.39 -5.83 -10.46
N ILE A 172 -25.40 -6.05 -11.30
CA ILE A 172 -25.59 -6.21 -12.76
C ILE A 172 -26.43 -7.45 -13.04
N ILE A 173 -26.09 -8.60 -12.45
CA ILE A 173 -26.82 -9.86 -12.66
C ILE A 173 -28.26 -9.72 -12.09
N LEU A 174 -28.42 -9.10 -10.92
CA LEU A 174 -29.74 -8.87 -10.32
C LEU A 174 -30.63 -8.03 -11.24
N GLY A 175 -30.08 -6.97 -11.82
CA GLY A 175 -30.79 -6.13 -12.80
C GLY A 175 -31.26 -6.95 -14.02
N LEU A 176 -30.40 -7.83 -14.54
CA LEU A 176 -30.73 -8.72 -15.66
C LEU A 176 -31.81 -9.75 -15.28
N VAL A 177 -31.75 -10.28 -14.06
CA VAL A 177 -32.75 -11.25 -13.56
C VAL A 177 -34.12 -10.58 -13.42
N ILE A 178 -34.16 -9.37 -12.84
CA ILE A 178 -35.41 -8.61 -12.63
C ILE A 178 -36.03 -8.18 -13.98
N SER A 179 -35.20 -7.74 -14.94
CA SER A 179 -35.65 -7.31 -16.27
C SER A 179 -36.11 -8.48 -17.16
N GLY A 180 -35.73 -9.71 -16.82
CA GLY A 180 -35.99 -10.89 -17.65
C GLY A 180 -35.23 -10.91 -18.98
N ALA A 181 -34.33 -9.98 -19.22
CA ALA A 181 -33.58 -9.83 -20.45
C ALA A 181 -32.19 -10.45 -20.32
N PHE A 182 -32.01 -11.66 -20.78
CA PHE A 182 -30.74 -12.38 -20.86
C PHE A 182 -30.34 -12.53 -22.33
N ALA A 183 -29.87 -11.40 -22.94
CA ALA A 183 -29.42 -11.38 -24.33
C ALA A 183 -27.91 -11.14 -24.41
N TRP A 184 -27.25 -11.73 -25.39
CA TRP A 184 -25.82 -11.52 -25.65
C TRP A 184 -25.48 -10.05 -25.93
N THR A 185 -26.43 -9.28 -26.43
CA THR A 185 -26.31 -7.83 -26.66
C THR A 185 -26.05 -7.07 -25.33
N ASP A 186 -26.56 -7.59 -24.22
CA ASP A 186 -26.48 -6.94 -22.92
C ASP A 186 -25.10 -7.14 -22.26
N ALA A 187 -24.31 -8.12 -22.72
CA ALA A 187 -22.97 -8.39 -22.18
C ALA A 187 -22.04 -7.17 -22.35
N GLY A 188 -22.09 -6.50 -23.50
CA GLY A 188 -21.29 -5.29 -23.74
C GLY A 188 -21.70 -4.14 -22.81
N LEU A 189 -23.00 -3.98 -22.62
CA LEU A 189 -23.56 -2.98 -21.69
C LEU A 189 -23.16 -3.30 -20.25
N ALA A 190 -23.18 -4.57 -19.86
CA ALA A 190 -22.79 -5.04 -18.53
C ALA A 190 -21.31 -4.71 -18.24
N VAL A 191 -20.41 -4.97 -19.20
CA VAL A 191 -18.98 -4.62 -19.07
C VAL A 191 -18.79 -3.10 -18.95
N PHE A 192 -19.47 -2.32 -19.79
CA PHE A 192 -19.41 -0.86 -19.71
C PHE A 192 -19.91 -0.35 -18.37
N THR A 193 -21.05 -0.89 -17.88
CA THR A 193 -21.63 -0.54 -16.58
C THR A 193 -20.65 -0.90 -15.45
N PHE A 194 -20.02 -2.08 -15.51
CA PHE A 194 -19.01 -2.50 -14.54
C PHE A 194 -17.87 -1.48 -14.49
N ILE A 195 -17.29 -1.12 -15.63
CA ILE A 195 -16.17 -0.17 -15.69
C ILE A 195 -16.60 1.20 -15.13
N LYS A 196 -17.77 1.69 -15.56
CA LYS A 196 -18.32 2.98 -15.11
C LYS A 196 -18.51 3.01 -13.59
N VAL A 197 -19.14 2.00 -13.02
CA VAL A 197 -19.47 1.91 -11.59
C VAL A 197 -18.19 1.74 -10.76
N PHE A 198 -17.29 0.87 -11.20
CA PHE A 198 -16.03 0.56 -10.49
C PHE A 198 -15.08 1.77 -10.52
N ILE A 199 -14.77 2.31 -11.71
CA ILE A 199 -13.86 3.47 -11.87
C ILE A 199 -14.49 4.74 -11.28
N GLY A 200 -15.80 4.91 -11.45
CA GLY A 200 -16.55 6.03 -10.86
C GLY A 200 -16.39 6.07 -9.34
N GLY A 201 -16.52 4.92 -8.70
CA GLY A 201 -16.29 4.79 -7.26
C GLY A 201 -14.88 5.24 -6.86
N ILE A 202 -13.86 4.74 -7.58
CA ILE A 202 -12.44 5.12 -7.31
C ILE A 202 -12.27 6.66 -7.40
N LEU A 203 -12.79 7.27 -8.46
CA LEU A 203 -12.63 8.71 -8.70
C LEU A 203 -13.31 9.55 -7.62
N VAL A 204 -14.54 9.18 -7.24
CA VAL A 204 -15.32 9.85 -6.18
C VAL A 204 -14.59 9.74 -4.84
N GLY A 205 -14.17 8.53 -4.47
CA GLY A 205 -13.46 8.30 -3.20
C GLY A 205 -12.13 9.05 -3.14
N ALA A 206 -11.34 8.98 -4.19
CA ALA A 206 -10.05 9.68 -4.27
C ALA A 206 -10.24 11.19 -4.17
N LEU A 207 -11.26 11.74 -4.81
CA LEU A 207 -11.59 13.17 -4.75
C LEU A 207 -12.00 13.59 -3.33
N ILE A 208 -12.89 12.84 -2.68
CA ILE A 208 -13.34 13.12 -1.30
C ILE A 208 -12.14 13.04 -0.34
N GLY A 209 -11.36 11.97 -0.43
CA GLY A 209 -10.14 11.78 0.38
C GLY A 209 -9.15 12.94 0.20
N PHE A 210 -8.93 13.37 -1.03
CA PHE A 210 -8.04 14.50 -1.35
C PHE A 210 -8.56 15.83 -0.78
N VAL A 211 -9.82 16.16 -1.05
CA VAL A 211 -10.45 17.43 -0.61
C VAL A 211 -10.44 17.52 0.92
N ILE A 212 -10.86 16.45 1.60
CA ILE A 212 -10.91 16.43 3.07
C ILE A 212 -9.48 16.49 3.65
N SER A 213 -8.52 15.77 3.06
CA SER A 213 -7.12 15.82 3.52
C SER A 213 -6.54 17.24 3.40
N GLU A 214 -6.82 17.93 2.30
CA GLU A 214 -6.35 19.29 2.07
C GLU A 214 -7.03 20.29 3.04
N LEU A 215 -8.33 20.13 3.27
CA LEU A 215 -9.11 20.95 4.21
C LEU A 215 -8.58 20.79 5.64
N LEU A 216 -8.38 19.54 6.08
CA LEU A 216 -7.88 19.21 7.41
C LEU A 216 -6.51 19.85 7.69
N HIS A 217 -5.60 19.69 6.73
CA HIS A 217 -4.24 20.20 6.87
C HIS A 217 -4.23 21.73 7.08
N ARG A 218 -5.19 22.45 6.51
CA ARG A 218 -5.27 23.91 6.60
C ARG A 218 -5.99 24.41 7.86
N LEU A 219 -6.96 23.67 8.36
CA LEU A 219 -7.90 24.15 9.40
C LEU A 219 -7.67 23.55 10.78
N PHE A 220 -7.06 22.35 10.87
CA PHE A 220 -7.02 21.59 12.13
C PHE A 220 -5.62 21.09 12.45
N THR A 221 -5.31 21.09 13.76
CA THR A 221 -4.01 20.58 14.28
C THR A 221 -4.17 19.48 15.34
N GLY A 222 -5.40 19.23 15.80
CA GLY A 222 -5.66 18.28 16.89
C GLY A 222 -5.87 16.83 16.40
N GLN A 223 -5.38 15.85 17.15
CA GLN A 223 -5.52 14.40 16.86
C GLN A 223 -6.98 13.98 16.71
N SER A 224 -7.88 14.50 17.59
CA SER A 224 -9.32 14.19 17.55
C SER A 224 -9.98 14.63 16.24
N ALA A 225 -9.53 15.75 15.65
CA ALA A 225 -10.07 16.23 14.38
C ALA A 225 -9.76 15.23 13.24
N PHE A 226 -8.53 14.70 13.21
CA PHE A 226 -8.14 13.69 12.21
C PHE A 226 -8.97 12.41 12.35
N MET A 227 -9.20 11.97 13.60
CA MET A 227 -10.03 10.80 13.90
C MET A 227 -11.47 10.99 13.40
N ILE A 228 -12.13 12.08 13.81
CA ILE A 228 -13.53 12.37 13.43
C ILE A 228 -13.64 12.49 11.90
N MET A 229 -12.71 13.19 11.27
CA MET A 229 -12.78 13.41 9.81
C MET A 229 -12.49 12.13 9.02
N SER A 230 -11.72 11.18 9.56
CA SER A 230 -11.56 9.87 8.91
C SER A 230 -12.89 9.11 8.89
N ILE A 231 -13.67 9.21 9.98
CA ILE A 231 -15.03 8.64 10.04
C ILE A 231 -15.95 9.33 9.02
N VAL A 232 -15.92 10.67 8.97
CA VAL A 232 -16.69 11.45 7.99
C VAL A 232 -16.33 11.01 6.57
N VAL A 233 -15.04 10.87 6.26
CA VAL A 233 -14.58 10.43 4.92
C VAL A 233 -15.10 9.04 4.59
N ALA A 234 -14.98 8.08 5.50
CA ALA A 234 -15.42 6.70 5.27
C ALA A 234 -16.90 6.63 4.90
N TYR A 235 -17.75 7.22 5.75
CA TYR A 235 -19.19 7.15 5.57
C TYR A 235 -19.70 8.06 4.45
N SER A 236 -19.15 9.28 4.30
CA SER A 236 -19.57 10.18 3.23
C SER A 236 -19.15 9.65 1.86
N SER A 237 -17.96 9.03 1.73
CA SER A 237 -17.52 8.42 0.47
C SER A 237 -18.48 7.33 0.03
N PHE A 238 -18.90 6.49 0.97
CA PHE A 238 -19.86 5.40 0.68
C PHE A 238 -21.21 5.97 0.24
N VAL A 239 -21.81 6.86 1.06
CA VAL A 239 -23.17 7.38 0.82
C VAL A 239 -23.22 8.21 -0.46
N ILE A 240 -22.24 9.09 -0.68
CA ILE A 240 -22.19 9.93 -1.89
C ILE A 240 -22.05 9.06 -3.16
N ALA A 241 -21.15 8.09 -3.13
CA ALA A 241 -20.92 7.22 -4.29
C ALA A 241 -22.14 6.34 -4.57
N GLU A 242 -22.62 5.60 -3.56
CA GLU A 242 -23.68 4.60 -3.72
C GLU A 242 -25.05 5.25 -3.95
N HIS A 243 -25.42 6.25 -3.13
CA HIS A 243 -26.79 6.79 -3.09
C HIS A 243 -26.98 7.99 -4.01
N LEU A 244 -26.00 8.91 -4.13
CA LEU A 244 -26.13 10.13 -4.95
C LEU A 244 -25.65 9.95 -6.39
N LEU A 245 -24.51 9.24 -6.60
CA LEU A 245 -23.88 9.13 -7.92
C LEU A 245 -24.09 7.76 -8.56
N HIS A 246 -24.66 6.80 -7.85
CA HIS A 246 -24.94 5.43 -8.33
C HIS A 246 -23.67 4.78 -8.91
N VAL A 247 -22.53 4.92 -8.17
CA VAL A 247 -21.27 4.25 -8.44
C VAL A 247 -20.87 3.47 -7.19
N SER A 248 -19.85 2.59 -7.29
CA SER A 248 -19.50 1.69 -6.19
C SER A 248 -19.06 2.45 -4.92
N GLY A 249 -19.90 2.40 -3.87
CA GLY A 249 -19.60 2.94 -2.54
C GLY A 249 -18.40 2.24 -1.91
N VAL A 250 -18.28 0.94 -2.11
CA VAL A 250 -17.13 0.14 -1.61
C VAL A 250 -15.83 0.66 -2.21
N MET A 251 -15.76 0.80 -3.55
CA MET A 251 -14.56 1.36 -4.19
C MET A 251 -14.27 2.79 -3.77
N ALA A 252 -15.31 3.57 -3.47
CA ALA A 252 -15.14 4.94 -2.98
C ALA A 252 -14.50 4.95 -1.58
N VAL A 253 -14.92 4.07 -0.68
CA VAL A 253 -14.31 3.94 0.66
C VAL A 253 -12.85 3.48 0.54
N VAL A 254 -12.58 2.45 -0.28
CA VAL A 254 -11.21 1.95 -0.52
C VAL A 254 -10.32 3.09 -1.03
N ALA A 255 -10.76 3.78 -2.08
CA ALA A 255 -9.97 4.84 -2.71
C ALA A 255 -9.76 6.04 -1.76
N SER A 256 -10.78 6.40 -0.97
CA SER A 256 -10.66 7.49 0.01
C SER A 256 -9.71 7.13 1.15
N ALA A 257 -9.78 5.90 1.68
CA ALA A 257 -8.90 5.40 2.73
C ALA A 257 -7.43 5.39 2.26
N ILE A 258 -7.18 4.86 1.07
CA ILE A 258 -5.85 4.82 0.45
C ILE A 258 -5.32 6.25 0.23
N THR A 259 -6.16 7.14 -0.31
CA THR A 259 -5.79 8.54 -0.57
C THR A 259 -5.43 9.26 0.74
N LEU A 260 -6.24 9.08 1.77
CA LEU A 260 -5.97 9.61 3.12
C LEU A 260 -4.68 9.04 3.67
N GLY A 261 -4.52 7.72 3.64
CA GLY A 261 -3.31 7.05 4.12
C GLY A 261 -2.03 7.57 3.47
N VAL A 262 -2.07 7.77 2.14
CA VAL A 262 -0.91 8.31 1.39
C VAL A 262 -0.64 9.78 1.75
N LEU A 263 -1.67 10.62 1.79
CA LEU A 263 -1.51 12.07 2.02
C LEU A 263 -1.20 12.39 3.48
N TRP A 264 -1.82 11.70 4.44
CA TRP A 264 -1.65 11.95 5.86
C TRP A 264 -0.28 11.55 6.38
N VAL A 265 0.30 10.46 5.84
CA VAL A 265 1.64 9.99 6.21
C VAL A 265 2.70 11.10 6.13
N SER A 266 2.53 12.06 5.20
CA SER A 266 3.47 13.17 5.04
C SER A 266 3.06 14.47 5.77
N ARG A 267 1.89 14.49 6.42
CA ARG A 267 1.29 15.74 6.91
C ARG A 267 0.90 15.72 8.38
N ILE A 268 0.72 14.57 8.99
CA ILE A 268 0.32 14.46 10.40
C ILE A 268 1.37 13.69 11.20
N SER A 269 1.37 13.91 12.52
CA SER A 269 2.32 13.25 13.41
C SER A 269 2.07 11.73 13.49
N GLN A 270 3.11 10.99 13.82
CA GLN A 270 2.99 9.54 14.04
C GLN A 270 1.97 9.22 15.14
N ALA A 271 1.97 10.00 16.22
CA ALA A 271 1.02 9.85 17.32
C ALA A 271 -0.42 9.94 16.83
N ALA A 272 -0.74 10.94 15.99
CA ALA A 272 -2.08 11.11 15.42
C ALA A 272 -2.45 9.93 14.49
N THR A 273 -1.52 9.46 13.66
CA THR A 273 -1.73 8.29 12.79
C THR A 273 -2.02 7.04 13.61
N HIS A 274 -1.28 6.84 14.72
CA HIS A 274 -1.47 5.71 15.63
C HIS A 274 -2.87 5.73 16.26
N VAL A 275 -3.29 6.89 16.76
CA VAL A 275 -4.62 7.08 17.37
C VAL A 275 -5.73 6.77 16.36
N VAL A 276 -5.62 7.27 15.12
CA VAL A 276 -6.60 6.99 14.06
C VAL A 276 -6.65 5.48 13.79
N ARG A 277 -5.49 4.83 13.66
CA ARG A 277 -5.40 3.38 13.40
C ARG A 277 -6.04 2.56 14.52
N GLU A 278 -5.67 2.83 15.77
CA GLU A 278 -6.26 2.14 16.94
C GLU A 278 -7.77 2.33 17.02
N THR A 279 -8.23 3.55 16.74
CA THR A 279 -9.68 3.84 16.74
C THR A 279 -10.41 2.98 15.69
N TRP A 280 -9.85 2.89 14.47
CA TRP A 280 -10.46 2.07 13.42
C TRP A 280 -10.41 0.57 13.74
N GLU A 281 -9.35 0.10 14.40
CA GLU A 281 -9.29 -1.30 14.90
C GLU A 281 -10.42 -1.58 15.90
N VAL A 282 -10.71 -0.64 16.81
CA VAL A 282 -11.82 -0.76 17.77
C VAL A 282 -13.18 -0.72 17.04
N ILE A 283 -13.37 0.21 16.09
CA ILE A 283 -14.62 0.31 15.31
C ILE A 283 -14.85 -0.99 14.51
N ALA A 284 -13.82 -1.51 13.88
CA ALA A 284 -13.88 -2.77 13.12
C ALA A 284 -14.17 -3.95 14.05
N LEU A 285 -13.54 -4.00 15.23
CA LEU A 285 -13.79 -5.06 16.22
C LEU A 285 -15.27 -5.06 16.65
N VAL A 286 -15.83 -3.88 16.94
CA VAL A 286 -17.25 -3.71 17.31
C VAL A 286 -18.16 -4.14 16.15
N SER A 287 -17.86 -3.65 14.93
CA SER A 287 -18.64 -3.96 13.72
C SER A 287 -18.64 -5.46 13.41
N ASN A 288 -17.46 -6.08 13.41
CA ASN A 288 -17.31 -7.53 13.18
C ASN A 288 -18.03 -8.34 14.26
N SER A 289 -17.90 -7.92 15.52
CA SER A 289 -18.53 -8.64 16.64
C SER A 289 -20.05 -8.66 16.51
N LEU A 290 -20.64 -7.49 16.24
CA LEU A 290 -22.08 -7.41 16.03
C LEU A 290 -22.53 -8.16 14.78
N LEU A 291 -21.79 -8.00 13.68
CA LEU A 291 -22.09 -8.64 12.40
C LEU A 291 -22.18 -10.17 12.55
N PHE A 292 -21.13 -10.80 13.08
CA PHE A 292 -21.06 -12.26 13.20
C PHE A 292 -22.08 -12.81 14.22
N LEU A 293 -22.34 -12.06 15.29
CA LEU A 293 -23.33 -12.46 16.29
C LEU A 293 -24.75 -12.36 15.71
N LEU A 294 -25.06 -11.27 14.97
CA LEU A 294 -26.34 -11.09 14.30
C LEU A 294 -26.54 -12.09 13.15
N VAL A 295 -25.47 -12.44 12.43
CA VAL A 295 -25.50 -13.50 11.42
C VAL A 295 -25.97 -14.81 12.08
N GLY A 296 -25.35 -15.20 13.19
CA GLY A 296 -25.78 -16.40 13.93
C GLY A 296 -27.23 -16.33 14.39
N LEU A 297 -27.63 -15.18 14.94
CA LEU A 297 -28.99 -14.94 15.44
C LEU A 297 -30.07 -15.09 14.34
N SER A 298 -29.73 -14.63 13.11
CA SER A 298 -30.67 -14.61 11.97
C SER A 298 -30.91 -16.00 11.34
N VAL A 299 -30.02 -16.95 11.57
CA VAL A 299 -30.09 -18.27 10.92
C VAL A 299 -31.24 -19.12 11.48
N ASP A 300 -32.07 -19.66 10.57
CA ASP A 300 -33.04 -20.71 10.90
C ASP A 300 -32.42 -22.10 10.61
N LEU A 301 -32.00 -22.77 11.66
CA LEU A 301 -31.37 -24.10 11.58
C LEU A 301 -32.30 -25.16 10.96
N THR A 302 -33.61 -25.05 11.22
CA THR A 302 -34.59 -26.03 10.70
C THR A 302 -34.72 -25.95 9.18
N GLY A 303 -34.80 -24.74 8.63
CA GLY A 303 -34.80 -24.48 7.18
C GLY A 303 -33.51 -24.89 6.51
N LEU A 304 -32.38 -24.67 7.15
CA LEU A 304 -31.07 -25.09 6.64
C LEU A 304 -30.92 -26.62 6.57
N LEU A 305 -31.33 -27.33 7.64
CA LEU A 305 -31.23 -28.78 7.72
C LEU A 305 -32.15 -29.47 6.69
N ALA A 306 -33.27 -28.84 6.37
CA ALA A 306 -34.22 -29.38 5.35
C ALA A 306 -33.62 -29.32 3.92
N ARG A 307 -32.55 -28.53 3.68
CA ARG A 307 -31.92 -28.34 2.35
C ARG A 307 -30.43 -28.69 2.35
N VAL A 308 -29.99 -29.54 3.25
CA VAL A 308 -28.57 -29.86 3.44
C VAL A 308 -27.94 -30.49 2.17
N ASP A 309 -28.72 -31.22 1.40
CA ASP A 309 -28.32 -31.84 0.14
C ASP A 309 -27.92 -30.79 -0.90
N ILE A 310 -28.75 -29.79 -1.12
CA ILE A 310 -28.54 -28.70 -2.08
C ILE A 310 -27.34 -27.83 -1.60
N ILE A 311 -27.30 -27.54 -0.30
CA ILE A 311 -26.22 -26.76 0.35
C ILE A 311 -24.86 -27.48 0.18
N THR A 312 -24.85 -28.81 0.34
CA THR A 312 -23.62 -29.60 0.19
C THR A 312 -23.06 -29.51 -1.25
N VAL A 313 -23.96 -29.63 -2.25
CA VAL A 313 -23.55 -29.45 -3.66
C VAL A 313 -22.98 -28.05 -3.87
N ALA A 314 -23.62 -27.03 -3.34
CA ALA A 314 -23.16 -25.63 -3.45
C ALA A 314 -21.77 -25.47 -2.83
N ILE A 315 -21.54 -26.00 -1.62
CA ILE A 315 -20.24 -25.97 -0.94
C ILE A 315 -19.16 -26.65 -1.79
N ILE A 316 -19.44 -27.84 -2.35
CA ILE A 316 -18.50 -28.56 -3.20
C ILE A 316 -18.15 -27.70 -4.43
N LEU A 317 -19.13 -27.09 -5.09
CA LEU A 317 -18.91 -26.23 -6.26
C LEU A 317 -18.08 -24.99 -5.89
N VAL A 318 -18.35 -24.37 -4.75
CA VAL A 318 -17.58 -23.23 -4.25
C VAL A 318 -16.11 -23.63 -4.02
N LEU A 319 -15.86 -24.77 -3.37
CA LEU A 319 -14.51 -25.27 -3.12
C LEU A 319 -13.79 -25.62 -4.43
N LEU A 320 -14.48 -26.25 -5.38
CA LEU A 320 -13.92 -26.60 -6.69
C LEU A 320 -13.61 -25.36 -7.53
N SER A 321 -14.51 -24.38 -7.54
CA SER A 321 -14.29 -23.12 -8.28
C SER A 321 -13.11 -22.35 -7.70
N ARG A 322 -12.99 -22.29 -6.37
CA ARG A 322 -11.85 -21.66 -5.70
C ARG A 322 -10.55 -22.43 -6.00
N ALA A 323 -10.59 -23.76 -6.01
CA ALA A 323 -9.44 -24.58 -6.41
C ALA A 323 -9.03 -24.26 -7.86
N ALA A 324 -9.99 -24.27 -8.77
CA ALA A 324 -9.73 -23.96 -10.19
C ALA A 324 -9.06 -22.60 -10.36
N THR A 325 -9.54 -21.56 -9.68
CA THR A 325 -8.98 -20.21 -9.79
C THR A 325 -7.59 -20.09 -9.14
N ILE A 326 -7.41 -20.60 -7.92
CA ILE A 326 -6.12 -20.51 -7.20
C ILE A 326 -5.03 -21.30 -7.94
N TYR A 327 -5.31 -22.56 -8.31
CA TYR A 327 -4.27 -23.42 -8.92
C TYR A 327 -3.97 -23.05 -10.38
N SER A 328 -4.85 -22.32 -11.08
CA SER A 328 -4.58 -21.85 -12.44
C SER A 328 -4.08 -20.39 -12.47
N LEU A 329 -4.80 -19.46 -11.83
CA LEU A 329 -4.49 -18.02 -11.95
C LEU A 329 -3.28 -17.60 -11.12
N VAL A 330 -3.06 -18.17 -9.93
CA VAL A 330 -1.91 -17.76 -9.10
C VAL A 330 -0.58 -18.06 -9.82
N PRO A 331 -0.33 -19.28 -10.35
CA PRO A 331 0.90 -19.51 -11.13
C PRO A 331 0.99 -18.65 -12.39
N ALA A 332 -0.14 -18.42 -13.07
CA ALA A 332 -0.19 -17.57 -14.27
C ALA A 332 0.19 -16.12 -13.91
N THR A 333 -0.35 -15.59 -12.82
CA THR A 333 -0.07 -14.26 -12.30
C THR A 333 1.41 -14.12 -11.88
N VAL A 334 1.94 -15.10 -11.14
CA VAL A 334 3.35 -15.16 -10.72
C VAL A 334 4.25 -15.09 -11.94
N LYS A 335 3.97 -15.91 -12.97
CA LYS A 335 4.75 -15.95 -14.21
C LYS A 335 4.63 -14.64 -15.02
N LEU A 336 3.41 -14.13 -15.16
CA LEU A 336 3.12 -12.93 -15.97
C LEU A 336 3.78 -11.67 -15.39
N PHE A 337 3.79 -11.54 -14.06
CA PHE A 337 4.31 -10.36 -13.38
C PHE A 337 5.69 -10.57 -12.73
N SER A 338 6.31 -11.72 -12.97
CA SER A 338 7.64 -12.08 -12.43
C SER A 338 7.73 -11.92 -10.91
N LEU A 339 6.70 -12.40 -10.20
CA LEU A 339 6.63 -12.35 -8.74
C LEU A 339 7.45 -13.50 -8.13
N PRO A 340 7.79 -13.42 -6.83
CA PRO A 340 8.36 -14.57 -6.12
C PRO A 340 7.43 -15.79 -6.22
N GLN A 341 8.00 -16.96 -6.28
CA GLN A 341 7.24 -18.20 -6.42
C GLN A 341 6.41 -18.46 -5.16
N ILE A 342 5.11 -18.64 -5.36
CA ILE A 342 4.19 -19.03 -4.29
C ILE A 342 4.17 -20.58 -4.27
N SER A 343 4.59 -21.16 -3.16
CA SER A 343 4.70 -22.59 -2.96
C SER A 343 3.35 -23.29 -3.04
N MET A 344 3.35 -24.63 -3.27
CA MET A 344 2.11 -25.42 -3.25
C MET A 344 1.41 -25.36 -1.89
N GLY A 345 2.18 -25.35 -0.80
CA GLY A 345 1.63 -25.21 0.55
C GLY A 345 0.87 -23.89 0.73
N GLU A 346 1.46 -22.79 0.30
CA GLU A 346 0.83 -21.47 0.36
C GLU A 346 -0.45 -21.40 -0.49
N ARG A 347 -0.43 -22.03 -1.69
CA ARG A 347 -1.65 -22.10 -2.54
C ARG A 347 -2.76 -22.92 -1.88
N HIS A 348 -2.41 -24.00 -1.15
CA HIS A 348 -3.39 -24.77 -0.36
C HIS A 348 -4.04 -23.88 0.71
N ILE A 349 -3.24 -23.01 1.37
CA ILE A 349 -3.78 -22.08 2.35
C ILE A 349 -4.66 -21.01 1.69
N MET A 350 -4.26 -20.43 0.54
CA MET A 350 -5.07 -19.49 -0.23
C MET A 350 -6.40 -20.11 -0.67
N TRP A 351 -6.38 -21.37 -1.07
CA TRP A 351 -7.58 -22.13 -1.45
C TRP A 351 -8.52 -22.34 -0.27
N TRP A 352 -8.00 -22.95 0.80
CA TRP A 352 -8.79 -23.35 1.98
C TRP A 352 -9.17 -22.12 2.84
N GLY A 353 -8.33 -21.11 2.85
CA GLY A 353 -8.50 -19.87 3.59
C GLY A 353 -9.41 -18.83 2.92
N GLY A 354 -10.00 -19.14 1.78
CA GLY A 354 -11.00 -18.28 1.13
C GLY A 354 -12.32 -18.30 1.89
N LEU A 355 -12.32 -17.80 3.13
CA LEU A 355 -13.50 -17.76 4.00
C LEU A 355 -14.58 -16.88 3.41
N LYS A 356 -15.82 -17.15 3.76
CA LYS A 356 -16.99 -16.36 3.34
C LYS A 356 -17.45 -15.53 4.52
N GLY A 357 -17.46 -14.21 4.34
CA GLY A 357 -17.75 -13.26 5.41
C GLY A 357 -19.20 -12.80 5.44
N GLY A 358 -19.45 -11.81 6.30
CA GLY A 358 -20.76 -11.20 6.48
C GLY A 358 -21.26 -10.44 5.24
N LEU A 359 -20.36 -10.03 4.34
CA LEU A 359 -20.74 -9.33 3.11
C LEU A 359 -21.68 -10.16 2.23
N ALA A 360 -21.41 -11.45 2.06
CA ALA A 360 -22.27 -12.34 1.27
C ALA A 360 -23.71 -12.37 1.84
N ILE A 361 -23.83 -12.35 3.16
CA ILE A 361 -25.13 -12.33 3.84
C ILE A 361 -25.81 -10.97 3.63
N ALA A 362 -25.07 -9.88 3.74
CA ALA A 362 -25.60 -8.53 3.48
C ALA A 362 -26.20 -8.41 2.06
N ILE A 363 -25.43 -8.89 1.08
CA ILE A 363 -25.83 -8.83 -0.34
C ILE A 363 -27.10 -9.68 -0.59
N VAL A 364 -27.16 -10.89 -0.02
CA VAL A 364 -28.32 -11.77 -0.24
C VAL A 364 -29.59 -11.20 0.41
N LEU A 365 -29.48 -10.52 1.53
CA LEU A 365 -30.62 -9.86 2.20
C LEU A 365 -31.17 -8.70 1.37
N TYR A 366 -30.34 -8.08 0.51
CA TYR A 366 -30.73 -6.99 -0.38
C TYR A 366 -31.61 -7.47 -1.55
N VAL A 367 -31.65 -8.77 -1.82
CA VAL A 367 -32.51 -9.36 -2.87
C VAL A 367 -33.98 -9.05 -2.56
N PRO A 368 -34.78 -8.52 -3.53
CA PRO A 368 -36.20 -8.22 -3.28
C PRO A 368 -36.98 -9.42 -2.76
N ALA A 369 -37.87 -9.18 -1.82
CA ALA A 369 -38.67 -10.23 -1.16
C ALA A 369 -39.56 -11.00 -2.14
N ASP A 370 -39.99 -10.36 -3.20
CA ASP A 370 -40.86 -10.90 -4.24
C ASP A 370 -40.13 -11.70 -5.32
N LEU A 371 -38.75 -11.73 -5.30
CA LEU A 371 -38.01 -12.50 -6.30
C LEU A 371 -38.19 -14.01 -6.09
N PRO A 372 -38.71 -14.73 -7.10
CA PRO A 372 -38.86 -16.20 -6.98
C PRO A 372 -37.52 -16.87 -6.73
N GLY A 373 -37.44 -17.70 -5.70
CA GLY A 373 -36.18 -18.40 -5.35
C GLY A 373 -35.32 -17.65 -4.33
N ARG A 374 -35.70 -16.49 -3.81
CA ARG A 374 -34.99 -15.75 -2.78
C ARG A 374 -34.63 -16.61 -1.54
N ASP A 375 -35.63 -17.42 -1.06
CA ASP A 375 -35.40 -18.30 0.09
C ASP A 375 -34.35 -19.38 -0.16
N LEU A 376 -34.27 -19.89 -1.38
CA LEU A 376 -33.21 -20.80 -1.78
C LEU A 376 -31.85 -20.11 -1.74
N LEU A 377 -31.77 -18.92 -2.31
CA LEU A 377 -30.55 -18.09 -2.34
C LEU A 377 -30.06 -17.79 -0.91
N LEU A 378 -30.98 -17.42 0.00
CA LEU A 378 -30.69 -17.19 1.41
C LEU A 378 -30.11 -18.45 2.09
N ASN A 379 -30.75 -19.61 1.92
CA ASN A 379 -30.32 -20.87 2.54
C ASN A 379 -28.97 -21.34 1.99
N LEU A 380 -28.74 -21.23 0.69
CA LEU A 380 -27.46 -21.55 0.06
C LEU A 380 -26.33 -20.66 0.62
N THR A 381 -26.59 -19.36 0.72
CA THR A 381 -25.61 -18.37 1.21
C THR A 381 -25.29 -18.61 2.69
N LEU A 382 -26.32 -18.70 3.53
CA LEU A 382 -26.15 -18.95 4.97
C LEU A 382 -25.45 -20.26 5.23
N GLY A 383 -25.85 -21.33 4.54
CA GLY A 383 -25.22 -22.65 4.68
C GLY A 383 -23.75 -22.67 4.29
N THR A 384 -23.41 -22.01 3.18
CA THR A 384 -22.02 -21.90 2.69
C THR A 384 -21.17 -21.05 3.64
N VAL A 385 -21.69 -19.92 4.11
CA VAL A 385 -20.99 -19.05 5.07
C VAL A 385 -20.76 -19.79 6.38
N LEU A 386 -21.78 -20.48 6.91
CA LEU A 386 -21.66 -21.28 8.14
C LEU A 386 -20.60 -22.37 7.98
N PHE A 387 -20.60 -23.09 6.85
CA PHE A 387 -19.56 -24.09 6.56
C PHE A 387 -18.17 -23.46 6.61
N SER A 388 -18.00 -22.32 5.94
CA SER A 388 -16.68 -21.67 5.89
C SER A 388 -16.21 -21.20 7.28
N LEU A 389 -17.11 -20.69 8.11
CA LEU A 389 -16.79 -20.23 9.46
C LEU A 389 -16.58 -21.38 10.45
N LEU A 390 -17.43 -22.43 10.39
CA LEU A 390 -17.40 -23.52 11.37
C LEU A 390 -16.41 -24.63 11.01
N ILE A 391 -16.08 -24.81 9.73
CA ILE A 391 -15.19 -25.89 9.26
C ILE A 391 -13.88 -25.32 8.73
N ASN A 392 -13.90 -24.42 7.73
CA ASN A 392 -12.66 -23.92 7.13
C ASN A 392 -11.83 -23.11 8.15
N ALA A 393 -12.41 -22.12 8.82
CA ALA A 393 -11.67 -21.24 9.70
C ALA A 393 -10.92 -21.98 10.83
N PRO A 394 -11.54 -22.88 11.60
CA PRO A 394 -10.81 -23.60 12.65
C PRO A 394 -9.76 -24.59 12.12
N THR A 395 -9.92 -25.09 10.89
CA THR A 395 -9.01 -26.09 10.28
C THR A 395 -7.82 -25.46 9.55
N ILE A 396 -7.76 -24.15 9.37
CA ILE A 396 -6.62 -23.47 8.72
C ILE A 396 -5.33 -23.68 9.53
N ARG A 397 -5.37 -23.45 10.84
CA ARG A 397 -4.18 -23.60 11.72
C ARG A 397 -3.63 -25.03 11.74
N PRO A 398 -4.45 -26.08 11.91
CA PRO A 398 -3.98 -27.46 11.69
C PRO A 398 -3.41 -27.73 10.30
N LEU A 399 -4.00 -27.15 9.26
CA LEU A 399 -3.53 -27.29 7.88
C LEU A 399 -2.12 -26.67 7.72
N ILE A 400 -1.90 -25.46 8.23
CA ILE A 400 -0.59 -24.78 8.22
C ILE A 400 0.47 -25.66 8.89
N LYS A 401 0.15 -26.23 10.07
CA LYS A 401 1.04 -27.15 10.81
C LYS A 401 1.34 -28.40 10.00
N LYS A 402 0.33 -28.99 9.37
CA LYS A 402 0.48 -30.20 8.56
C LYS A 402 1.36 -29.96 7.31
N LEU A 403 1.27 -28.76 6.73
CA LEU A 403 2.07 -28.36 5.59
C LEU A 403 3.49 -27.89 5.99
N GLY A 404 3.76 -27.74 7.28
CA GLY A 404 5.06 -27.34 7.81
C GLY A 404 5.44 -25.89 7.52
N ILE A 405 4.47 -25.04 7.22
CA ILE A 405 4.70 -23.62 6.88
C ILE A 405 5.04 -22.81 8.15
N ASP A 406 4.64 -23.33 9.32
CA ASP A 406 4.97 -22.74 10.63
C ASP A 406 6.37 -23.12 11.12
N ARG A 407 7.10 -23.96 10.39
CA ARG A 407 8.46 -24.35 10.78
C ARG A 407 9.45 -23.28 10.36
N LEU A 408 10.27 -22.90 11.31
CA LEU A 408 11.36 -21.95 11.04
C LEU A 408 12.35 -22.59 10.07
N THR A 409 12.81 -21.84 9.11
CA THR A 409 13.93 -22.23 8.25
C THR A 409 15.22 -22.24 9.09
N ASP A 410 16.28 -22.82 8.57
CA ASP A 410 17.59 -22.86 9.25
C ASP A 410 18.08 -21.42 9.54
N GLU A 411 17.80 -20.49 8.63
CA GLU A 411 18.17 -19.08 8.79
C GLU A 411 17.35 -18.40 9.90
N GLU A 412 16.03 -18.63 9.91
CA GLU A 412 15.13 -18.11 10.96
C GLU A 412 15.46 -18.72 12.32
N MET A 413 15.86 -19.99 12.35
CA MET A 413 16.33 -20.66 13.56
C MET A 413 17.63 -19.99 14.07
N SER A 414 18.54 -19.62 13.17
CA SER A 414 19.76 -18.88 13.50
C SER A 414 19.41 -17.48 14.04
N GLU A 415 18.49 -16.76 13.42
CA GLU A 415 18.00 -15.46 13.91
C GLU A 415 17.39 -15.58 15.32
N LEU A 416 16.55 -16.60 15.53
CA LEU A 416 15.95 -16.87 16.84
C LEU A 416 17.01 -17.09 17.92
N LYS A 417 18.02 -17.92 17.61
CA LYS A 417 19.13 -18.22 18.53
C LYS A 417 19.90 -16.94 18.89
N GLN A 418 20.26 -16.14 17.89
CA GLN A 418 20.97 -14.87 18.09
C GLN A 418 20.11 -13.90 18.91
N GLY A 419 18.83 -13.77 18.58
CA GLY A 419 17.88 -12.90 19.29
C GLY A 419 17.73 -13.30 20.76
N LEU A 420 17.61 -14.60 21.03
CA LEU A 420 17.52 -15.12 22.40
C LEU A 420 18.82 -14.87 23.18
N GLN A 421 19.97 -15.03 22.52
CA GLN A 421 21.28 -14.75 23.13
C GLN A 421 21.40 -13.27 23.50
N GLU A 422 21.14 -12.36 22.56
CA GLU A 422 21.19 -10.91 22.79
C GLU A 422 20.21 -10.48 23.92
N ALA A 423 18.99 -11.02 23.91
CA ALA A 423 18.00 -10.77 24.95
C ALA A 423 18.51 -11.27 26.33
N GLY A 424 19.14 -12.44 26.35
CA GLY A 424 19.73 -13.02 27.55
C GLY A 424 20.90 -12.17 28.10
N ASP A 425 21.74 -11.66 27.21
CA ASP A 425 22.86 -10.77 27.57
C ASP A 425 22.33 -9.45 28.17
N LYS A 426 21.31 -8.85 27.56
CA LYS A 426 20.66 -7.64 28.09
C LYS A 426 20.00 -7.88 29.46
N ALA A 427 19.29 -8.98 29.60
CA ALA A 427 18.71 -9.39 30.91
C ALA A 427 19.80 -9.56 31.98
N SER A 428 20.93 -10.18 31.59
CA SER A 428 22.10 -10.36 32.50
C SER A 428 22.73 -9.02 32.87
N GLU A 429 22.83 -8.09 31.96
CA GLU A 429 23.34 -6.73 32.18
C GLU A 429 22.49 -5.98 33.20
N ILE A 430 21.16 -6.04 33.06
CA ILE A 430 20.22 -5.43 34.02
C ILE A 430 20.34 -6.06 35.41
N LEU A 431 20.43 -7.38 35.46
CA LEU A 431 20.62 -8.08 36.75
C LEU A 431 21.94 -7.69 37.46
N LYS A 432 23.02 -7.54 36.68
CA LYS A 432 24.31 -7.04 37.20
C LYS A 432 24.17 -5.62 37.76
N LEU A 433 23.42 -4.76 37.07
CA LEU A 433 23.16 -3.38 37.53
C LEU A 433 22.41 -3.36 38.86
N PHE A 434 21.38 -4.22 39.01
CA PHE A 434 20.64 -4.33 40.29
C PHE A 434 21.52 -4.87 41.43
N TYR A 435 22.39 -5.82 41.10
CA TYR A 435 23.33 -6.39 42.09
C TYR A 435 24.37 -5.35 42.51
N SER A 436 24.97 -4.63 41.56
CA SER A 436 26.01 -3.63 41.83
C SER A 436 25.46 -2.43 42.62
N ASN A 437 24.16 -2.13 42.48
CA ASN A 437 23.49 -1.07 43.25
C ASN A 437 22.96 -1.58 44.62
N GLY A 438 23.23 -2.84 45.00
CA GLY A 438 22.81 -3.40 46.26
C GLY A 438 21.31 -3.70 46.39
N LEU A 439 20.57 -3.66 45.29
CA LEU A 439 19.11 -3.88 45.27
C LEU A 439 18.73 -5.36 45.42
N ILE A 440 19.63 -6.25 44.98
CA ILE A 440 19.44 -7.71 45.11
C ILE A 440 20.69 -8.38 45.69
N SER A 441 20.51 -9.45 46.41
CA SER A 441 21.63 -10.25 46.93
C SER A 441 22.20 -11.13 45.79
N ARG A 442 23.44 -11.61 45.98
CA ARG A 442 24.11 -12.54 45.05
C ARG A 442 23.28 -13.83 44.84
N GLY A 443 22.69 -14.33 45.95
CA GLY A 443 21.82 -15.51 45.89
C GLY A 443 20.57 -15.27 45.05
N THR A 444 19.97 -14.10 45.19
CA THR A 444 18.79 -13.69 44.41
C THR A 444 19.16 -13.52 42.93
N GLU A 445 20.30 -12.88 42.64
CA GLU A 445 20.79 -12.73 41.25
C GLU A 445 20.97 -14.12 40.60
N GLN A 446 21.63 -15.04 41.27
CA GLN A 446 21.85 -16.41 40.78
C GLN A 446 20.54 -17.16 40.56
N LEU A 447 19.56 -17.02 41.46
CA LEU A 447 18.27 -17.65 41.34
C LEU A 447 17.50 -17.12 40.12
N ILE A 448 17.48 -15.80 39.94
CA ILE A 448 16.80 -15.17 38.76
C ILE A 448 17.50 -15.61 37.47
N ARG A 449 18.83 -15.54 37.41
CA ARG A 449 19.64 -15.98 36.29
C ARG A 449 19.35 -17.43 35.92
N ARG A 450 19.21 -18.31 36.90
CA ARG A 450 18.87 -19.73 36.69
C ARG A 450 17.45 -19.90 36.14
N LYS A 451 16.49 -19.09 36.62
CA LYS A 451 15.10 -19.11 36.09
C LYS A 451 15.01 -18.56 34.70
N THR A 452 15.61 -17.41 34.44
CA THR A 452 15.58 -16.76 33.11
C THR A 452 16.46 -17.47 32.10
N GLY A 453 17.58 -18.03 32.51
CA GLY A 453 18.49 -18.78 31.65
C GLY A 453 17.85 -19.95 30.92
N LYS A 454 16.82 -20.56 31.52
CA LYS A 454 16.05 -21.62 30.82
C LYS A 454 15.26 -21.10 29.65
N VAL A 455 14.86 -19.82 29.65
CA VAL A 455 14.12 -19.18 28.55
C VAL A 455 15.06 -18.90 27.36
N PHE A 456 16.32 -18.54 27.68
CA PHE A 456 17.31 -18.14 26.68
C PHE A 456 18.24 -19.29 26.23
N ALA A 457 18.13 -20.48 26.87
CA ALA A 457 18.90 -21.66 26.46
C ALA A 457 18.30 -22.27 25.19
N THR A 458 19.13 -22.38 24.16
CA THR A 458 18.76 -23.05 22.89
C THR A 458 19.62 -24.29 22.69
N ASP A 459 19.00 -25.47 22.66
CA ASP A 459 19.65 -26.75 22.37
C ASP A 459 19.77 -27.01 20.86
N THR A 460 20.24 -26.03 20.11
CA THR A 460 20.38 -26.17 18.65
C THR A 460 21.83 -26.48 18.26
N PRO A 461 22.05 -27.39 17.31
CA PRO A 461 23.39 -27.76 16.85
C PRO A 461 24.12 -26.58 16.18
N ALA A 462 25.45 -26.62 16.20
CA ALA A 462 26.30 -25.60 15.60
C ALA A 462 26.08 -25.49 14.10
N ILE A 463 26.01 -24.24 13.61
CA ILE A 463 25.76 -23.93 12.17
C ILE A 463 26.98 -24.37 11.32
N ALA A 464 26.73 -25.00 10.19
CA ALA A 464 27.78 -25.45 9.28
C ALA A 464 28.45 -24.24 8.57
N LYS A 465 29.75 -24.35 8.33
CA LYS A 465 30.60 -23.27 7.74
C LYS A 465 30.10 -22.72 6.38
N GLU A 466 29.36 -23.50 5.60
CA GLU A 466 28.86 -23.07 4.29
C GLU A 466 27.77 -22.00 4.33
N GLN A 467 27.24 -21.68 5.51
CA GLN A 467 26.18 -20.67 5.69
C GLN A 467 26.72 -19.29 6.13
N GLY A 468 28.05 -19.13 6.20
CA GLY A 468 28.68 -17.95 6.77
C GLY A 468 28.29 -16.62 6.11
N ILE A 469 28.38 -16.51 4.77
CA ILE A 469 28.07 -15.27 4.02
C ILE A 469 26.60 -14.89 4.17
N ARG A 470 25.72 -15.88 4.05
CA ARG A 470 24.28 -15.66 4.18
C ARG A 470 23.91 -15.17 5.58
N HIS A 471 24.48 -15.81 6.60
CA HIS A 471 24.26 -15.43 8.01
C HIS A 471 24.77 -13.99 8.27
N LEU A 472 25.97 -13.65 7.79
CA LEU A 472 26.53 -12.30 7.93
C LEU A 472 25.65 -11.26 7.23
N TYR A 473 25.12 -11.59 6.06
CA TYR A 473 24.27 -10.68 5.32
C TYR A 473 22.89 -10.48 6.00
N ILE A 474 22.34 -11.53 6.62
CA ILE A 474 21.10 -11.43 7.42
C ILE A 474 21.34 -10.54 8.65
N THR A 475 22.51 -10.70 9.32
CA THR A 475 22.90 -9.83 10.44
C THR A 475 23.03 -8.36 9.98
N ALA A 476 23.64 -8.13 8.81
CA ALA A 476 23.74 -6.81 8.21
C ALA A 476 22.35 -6.22 7.91
N LEU A 477 21.42 -7.01 7.35
CA LEU A 477 20.03 -6.58 7.10
C LEU A 477 19.31 -6.24 8.41
N ARG A 478 19.53 -7.02 9.47
CA ARG A 478 18.97 -6.73 10.80
C ARG A 478 19.47 -5.38 11.32
N THR A 479 20.76 -5.11 11.15
CA THR A 479 21.34 -3.79 11.46
C THR A 479 20.68 -2.68 10.62
N GLU A 480 20.48 -2.93 9.32
CA GLU A 480 19.77 -1.99 8.44
C GLU A 480 18.35 -1.68 8.96
N PHE A 481 17.58 -2.70 9.37
CA PHE A 481 16.24 -2.53 9.93
C PHE A 481 16.27 -1.71 11.22
N ASN A 482 17.18 -2.02 12.14
CA ASN A 482 17.31 -1.32 13.42
C ASN A 482 17.69 0.15 13.21
N GLN A 483 18.68 0.40 12.37
CA GLN A 483 19.12 1.75 12.05
C GLN A 483 18.02 2.53 11.30
N LEU A 484 17.32 1.88 10.39
CA LEU A 484 16.20 2.48 9.66
C LEU A 484 15.09 2.93 10.62
N LYS A 485 14.75 2.08 11.59
CA LYS A 485 13.78 2.37 12.65
C LYS A 485 14.22 3.59 13.46
N TYR A 486 15.47 3.58 13.93
CA TYR A 486 16.06 4.69 14.69
C TYR A 486 16.01 6.01 13.92
N LEU A 487 16.40 5.99 12.62
CA LEU A 487 16.37 7.19 11.77
C LEU A 487 14.95 7.74 11.59
N HIS A 488 13.97 6.86 11.60
CA HIS A 488 12.55 7.25 11.56
C HIS A 488 12.09 7.88 12.88
N GLU A 489 12.47 7.27 14.01
CA GLU A 489 12.11 7.75 15.37
C GLU A 489 12.69 9.14 15.63
N ILE A 490 13.90 9.43 15.20
CA ILE A 490 14.51 10.77 15.33
C ILE A 490 14.01 11.77 14.28
N GLY A 491 13.03 11.39 13.43
CA GLY A 491 12.43 12.30 12.44
C GLY A 491 13.27 12.56 11.18
N LEU A 492 14.38 11.83 10.96
CA LEU A 492 15.20 11.99 9.75
C LEU A 492 14.43 11.53 8.51
N LEU A 493 13.65 10.47 8.65
CA LEU A 493 12.86 9.88 7.57
C LEU A 493 11.39 10.20 7.76
N GLN A 494 10.78 10.75 6.74
CA GLN A 494 9.32 10.78 6.67
C GLN A 494 8.80 9.34 6.64
N HIS A 495 7.66 9.11 7.25
CA HIS A 495 7.05 7.77 7.38
C HIS A 495 6.95 7.05 6.02
N TYR A 496 6.62 7.78 4.98
CA TYR A 496 6.55 7.27 3.61
C TYR A 496 7.90 6.74 3.10
N THR A 497 8.99 7.51 3.28
CA THR A 497 10.35 7.09 2.88
C THR A 497 10.81 5.89 3.71
N TYR A 498 10.47 5.90 5.01
CA TYR A 498 10.73 4.77 5.92
C TYR A 498 10.07 3.49 5.43
N LEU A 499 8.76 3.53 5.11
CA LEU A 499 8.03 2.35 4.63
C LEU A 499 8.60 1.83 3.29
N ASP A 500 8.96 2.73 2.38
CA ASP A 500 9.54 2.33 1.08
C ASP A 500 10.88 1.60 1.26
N ILE A 501 11.76 2.13 2.12
CA ILE A 501 13.05 1.48 2.42
C ILE A 501 12.80 0.15 3.16
N ARG A 502 11.95 0.15 4.18
CA ARG A 502 11.61 -1.05 4.97
C ARG A 502 11.11 -2.19 4.08
N ASN A 503 10.19 -1.88 3.16
CA ASN A 503 9.61 -2.88 2.26
C ASN A 503 10.66 -3.43 1.28
N ASN A 504 11.62 -2.60 0.84
CA ASN A 504 12.72 -3.08 0.00
C ASN A 504 13.64 -4.03 0.78
N LEU A 505 13.97 -3.69 2.03
CA LEU A 505 14.78 -4.53 2.91
C LEU A 505 14.07 -5.86 3.20
N GLN A 506 12.76 -5.82 3.44
CA GLN A 506 11.95 -7.03 3.66
C GLN A 506 12.00 -7.95 2.44
N ARG A 507 11.87 -7.42 1.24
CA ARG A 507 11.99 -8.22 0.00
C ARG A 507 13.39 -8.78 -0.20
N ASP A 508 14.42 -8.00 0.11
CA ASP A 508 15.81 -8.49 0.05
C ASP A 508 16.00 -9.64 1.05
N ARG A 509 15.45 -9.52 2.27
CA ARG A 509 15.49 -10.58 3.28
C ARG A 509 14.77 -11.85 2.77
N GLU A 510 13.56 -11.72 2.23
CA GLU A 510 12.78 -12.85 1.69
C GLU A 510 13.52 -13.58 0.56
N ARG A 511 14.22 -12.86 -0.32
CA ARG A 511 15.04 -13.43 -1.39
C ARG A 511 16.22 -14.24 -0.85
N ILE A 512 16.89 -13.71 0.15
CA ILE A 512 18.04 -14.39 0.77
C ILE A 512 17.55 -15.65 1.48
N LEU A 513 16.41 -15.60 2.16
CA LEU A 513 15.79 -16.77 2.79
C LEU A 513 15.35 -17.80 1.72
N ALA A 514 14.98 -17.35 0.52
CA ALA A 514 14.64 -18.23 -0.61
C ALA A 514 15.85 -18.82 -1.33
N GLY A 515 17.09 -18.50 -0.87
CA GLY A 515 18.31 -19.07 -1.43
C GLY A 515 19.00 -18.24 -2.53
N GLU A 516 18.51 -17.02 -2.81
CA GLU A 516 19.15 -16.13 -3.79
C GLU A 516 20.38 -15.46 -3.17
N GLY A 517 21.44 -15.29 -3.98
CA GLY A 517 22.68 -14.68 -3.51
C GLY A 517 22.55 -13.21 -3.17
N PRO A 518 23.38 -12.71 -2.20
CA PRO A 518 23.39 -11.29 -1.89
C PRO A 518 23.94 -10.44 -3.05
N GLY A 519 23.42 -9.24 -3.21
CA GLY A 519 23.96 -8.26 -4.16
C GLY A 519 23.24 -8.13 -5.50
N GLN A 520 22.27 -8.97 -5.81
CA GLN A 520 21.43 -8.73 -6.98
C GLN A 520 20.36 -7.67 -6.65
N SER A 521 20.80 -6.43 -6.50
CA SER A 521 19.88 -5.34 -6.24
C SER A 521 18.97 -5.11 -7.44
N THR A 522 17.69 -5.11 -7.17
CA THR A 522 16.64 -4.88 -8.14
C THR A 522 16.42 -3.39 -8.44
N ASP A 523 17.49 -2.61 -8.49
CA ASP A 523 17.42 -1.24 -9.02
C ASP A 523 17.11 -1.23 -10.54
N SER A 524 17.16 -2.39 -11.18
CA SER A 524 16.88 -2.59 -12.62
C SER A 524 15.41 -2.91 -12.91
N ARG A 525 14.48 -2.36 -12.13
CA ARG A 525 13.22 -2.77 -12.34
C ARG A 525 12.41 -1.73 -12.64
N SER A 526 11.88 -1.99 -13.18
CA SER A 526 10.83 -2.53 -13.94
C SER A 526 9.98 -1.40 -14.51
N SER A 527 9.88 -1.38 -15.78
CA SER A 527 8.80 -0.68 -16.46
C SER A 527 7.48 -1.33 -16.04
N SER A 528 7.12 -1.20 -14.77
CA SER A 528 5.78 -1.61 -14.35
C SER A 528 4.77 -0.81 -15.18
N LEU A 529 3.63 -1.38 -15.48
CA LEU A 529 2.53 -0.69 -16.15
C LEU A 529 2.26 0.67 -15.48
N PHE A 530 2.43 0.71 -14.16
CA PHE A 530 2.24 1.94 -13.37
C PHE A 530 3.29 3.00 -13.72
N SER A 531 4.58 2.64 -13.82
CA SER A 531 5.62 3.61 -14.19
C SER A 531 5.43 4.14 -15.63
N ARG A 532 4.90 3.30 -16.54
CA ARG A 532 4.54 3.74 -17.91
C ARG A 532 3.37 4.72 -17.87
N LEU A 533 2.32 4.40 -17.07
CA LEU A 533 1.17 5.29 -16.87
C LEU A 533 1.56 6.60 -16.19
N GLU A 534 2.38 6.52 -15.15
CA GLU A 534 2.93 7.68 -14.44
C GLU A 534 3.68 8.60 -15.41
N ASN A 535 4.58 8.03 -16.20
CA ASN A 535 5.36 8.77 -17.18
C ASN A 535 4.46 9.39 -18.27
N ALA A 536 3.44 8.65 -18.73
CA ALA A 536 2.47 9.16 -19.70
C ALA A 536 1.65 10.32 -19.11
N LEU A 537 1.22 10.19 -17.85
CA LEU A 537 0.48 11.24 -17.14
C LEU A 537 1.36 12.49 -16.94
N LEU A 538 2.59 12.29 -16.43
CA LEU A 538 3.54 13.40 -16.23
C LEU A 538 3.86 14.12 -17.54
N LYS A 539 4.01 13.35 -18.62
CA LYS A 539 4.21 13.90 -19.95
C LYS A 539 3.02 14.78 -20.34
N ARG A 540 1.79 14.26 -20.22
CA ARG A 540 0.57 15.01 -20.55
C ARG A 540 0.42 16.26 -19.69
N MET A 541 0.76 16.17 -18.39
CA MET A 541 0.76 17.33 -17.49
C MET A 541 1.78 18.40 -17.92
N ARG A 542 2.95 18.00 -18.44
CA ARG A 542 3.98 18.92 -18.94
C ARG A 542 3.51 19.72 -20.17
N GLU A 543 2.55 19.21 -20.90
CA GLU A 543 1.99 19.88 -22.10
C GLU A 543 1.01 21.02 -21.74
N HIS A 544 0.55 21.07 -20.47
CA HIS A 544 -0.49 22.02 -20.04
C HIS A 544 0.04 22.96 -18.96
N ASP A 545 -0.09 24.24 -19.17
CA ASP A 545 0.39 25.29 -18.25
C ASP A 545 -0.33 25.27 -16.90
N TRP A 546 -1.62 24.90 -16.87
CA TRP A 546 -2.37 24.82 -15.60
C TRP A 546 -1.81 23.75 -14.66
N ALA A 547 -1.14 22.73 -15.18
CA ALA A 547 -0.58 21.65 -14.40
C ALA A 547 0.86 21.93 -13.89
N ALA A 548 1.46 23.04 -14.31
CA ALA A 548 2.85 23.35 -13.98
C ALA A 548 3.14 23.38 -12.48
N TRP A 549 2.23 23.96 -11.66
CA TRP A 549 2.41 24.01 -10.21
C TRP A 549 2.30 22.62 -9.55
N LEU A 550 1.41 21.76 -10.08
CA LEU A 550 1.27 20.37 -9.61
C LEU A 550 2.53 19.57 -9.93
N LEU A 551 3.05 19.75 -11.14
CA LEU A 551 4.27 19.09 -11.59
C LEU A 551 5.46 19.52 -10.74
N ALA A 552 5.59 20.81 -10.48
CA ALA A 552 6.64 21.37 -9.63
C ALA A 552 6.56 20.79 -8.20
N ARG A 553 5.37 20.73 -7.64
CA ARG A 553 5.13 20.15 -6.30
C ARG A 553 5.51 18.67 -6.27
N TYR A 554 5.12 17.91 -7.29
CA TYR A 554 5.47 16.50 -7.44
C TYR A 554 6.99 16.29 -7.50
N GLN A 555 7.69 17.09 -8.34
CA GLN A 555 9.14 17.02 -8.48
C GLN A 555 9.87 17.33 -7.16
N ASN A 556 9.42 18.34 -6.42
CA ASN A 556 9.98 18.69 -5.12
C ASN A 556 9.87 17.54 -4.12
N VAL A 557 8.68 16.93 -4.04
CA VAL A 557 8.44 15.79 -3.15
C VAL A 557 9.37 14.62 -3.54
N ARG A 558 9.46 14.32 -4.82
CA ARG A 558 10.29 13.22 -5.34
C ARG A 558 11.78 13.44 -5.09
N LEU A 559 12.25 14.68 -5.26
CA LEU A 559 13.64 15.07 -5.00
C LEU A 559 13.95 15.00 -3.50
N SER A 560 13.06 15.51 -2.65
CA SER A 560 13.19 15.44 -1.18
C SER A 560 13.28 13.99 -0.70
N GLN A 561 12.41 13.12 -1.21
CA GLN A 561 12.40 11.68 -0.88
C GLN A 561 13.70 11.00 -1.32
N ASN A 562 14.24 11.38 -2.48
CA ASN A 562 15.52 10.88 -2.96
C ASN A 562 16.67 11.31 -2.04
N LEU A 563 16.67 12.55 -1.57
CA LEU A 563 17.66 13.05 -0.61
C LEU A 563 17.56 12.30 0.72
N GLU A 564 16.37 12.21 1.31
CA GLU A 564 16.14 11.45 2.55
C GLU A 564 16.66 10.01 2.43
N ARG A 565 16.28 9.32 1.33
CA ARG A 565 16.70 7.93 1.07
C ARG A 565 18.21 7.77 0.98
N ASN A 566 18.90 8.70 0.33
CA ASN A 566 20.36 8.62 0.18
C ASN A 566 21.08 9.00 1.48
N ILE A 567 20.61 10.01 2.23
CA ILE A 567 21.15 10.39 3.54
C ILE A 567 21.00 9.19 4.51
N ALA A 568 19.81 8.64 4.61
CA ALA A 568 19.55 7.46 5.45
C ALA A 568 20.41 6.28 5.01
N GLY A 569 20.52 6.04 3.71
CA GLY A 569 21.35 4.96 3.17
C GLY A 569 22.83 5.10 3.49
N VAL A 570 23.37 6.33 3.53
CA VAL A 570 24.73 6.59 3.98
C VAL A 570 24.90 6.20 5.45
N MET A 571 23.98 6.63 6.31
CA MET A 571 24.02 6.32 7.77
C MET A 571 23.88 4.82 8.03
N ILE A 572 22.93 4.18 7.33
CA ILE A 572 22.68 2.73 7.46
C ILE A 572 23.94 1.95 7.05
N CYS A 573 24.51 2.24 5.87
CA CYS A 573 25.70 1.54 5.38
C CYS A 573 26.90 1.74 6.32
N ALA A 574 27.08 2.95 6.86
CA ALA A 574 28.16 3.25 7.81
C ALA A 574 28.01 2.42 9.10
N GLU A 575 26.78 2.33 9.63
CA GLU A 575 26.49 1.55 10.85
C GLU A 575 26.74 0.04 10.62
N VAL A 576 26.28 -0.48 9.49
CA VAL A 576 26.54 -1.90 9.13
C VAL A 576 28.04 -2.18 9.08
N LEU A 577 28.81 -1.30 8.44
CA LEU A 577 30.28 -1.47 8.35
C LEU A 577 30.90 -1.43 9.75
N THR A 578 30.43 -0.54 10.63
CA THR A 578 30.92 -0.44 12.00
C THR A 578 30.66 -1.73 12.79
N ILE A 579 29.48 -2.32 12.62
CA ILE A 579 29.10 -3.57 13.31
C ILE A 579 29.90 -4.76 12.77
N LEU A 580 30.07 -4.82 11.43
CA LEU A 580 30.90 -5.86 10.81
C LEU A 580 32.35 -5.82 11.33
N ASP A 581 32.89 -4.62 11.59
CA ASP A 581 34.24 -4.47 12.11
C ASP A 581 34.35 -4.82 13.60
N LYS A 582 33.31 -4.58 14.40
CA LYS A 582 33.36 -4.78 15.87
C LYS A 582 33.07 -6.21 16.33
N HIS A 583 32.16 -6.92 15.68
CA HIS A 583 31.60 -8.16 16.21
C HIS A 583 32.09 -9.44 15.55
N PHE A 584 32.96 -9.37 14.55
CA PHE A 584 33.42 -10.56 13.84
C PHE A 584 34.97 -10.62 13.80
N GLU A 585 35.55 -11.80 13.98
CA GLU A 585 36.97 -12.03 13.94
C GLU A 585 37.61 -11.48 12.67
N ILE A 586 38.78 -10.90 12.79
CA ILE A 586 39.36 -9.91 11.90
C ILE A 586 39.57 -10.38 10.45
N ASP A 587 39.64 -11.67 10.17
CA ASP A 587 40.12 -12.18 8.87
C ASP A 587 39.22 -13.21 8.16
N SER A 588 37.91 -13.09 8.24
CA SER A 588 37.09 -13.98 7.40
C SER A 588 36.88 -13.38 6.01
N GLU A 589 37.17 -14.14 4.97
CA GLU A 589 36.93 -13.80 3.56
C GLU A 589 35.45 -13.41 3.34
N GLU A 590 34.57 -14.08 4.03
CA GLU A 590 33.11 -13.87 4.00
C GLU A 590 32.72 -12.48 4.50
N ARG A 591 33.35 -12.02 5.60
CA ARG A 591 33.14 -10.66 6.14
C ARG A 591 33.54 -9.60 5.12
N GLU A 592 34.71 -9.78 4.48
CA GLU A 592 35.18 -8.83 3.48
C GLU A 592 34.29 -8.77 2.25
N GLN A 593 33.71 -9.90 1.83
CA GLN A 593 32.73 -9.93 0.74
C GLN A 593 31.47 -9.12 1.08
N VAL A 594 30.91 -9.28 2.28
CA VAL A 594 29.74 -8.51 2.72
C VAL A 594 30.11 -7.03 2.88
N ALA A 595 31.26 -6.74 3.50
CA ALA A 595 31.76 -5.36 3.69
C ALA A 595 31.97 -4.64 2.35
N ALA A 596 32.48 -5.35 1.35
CA ALA A 596 32.65 -4.81 -0.02
C ALA A 596 31.33 -4.36 -0.64
N ILE A 597 30.26 -5.14 -0.46
CA ILE A 597 28.90 -4.78 -0.94
C ILE A 597 28.45 -3.45 -0.29
N TYR A 598 28.64 -3.32 1.03
CA TYR A 598 28.21 -2.13 1.76
C TYR A 598 29.09 -0.91 1.47
N ARG A 599 30.41 -1.09 1.26
CA ARG A 599 31.31 0.00 0.82
C ARG A 599 30.91 0.53 -0.56
N ASP A 600 30.60 -0.35 -1.49
CA ASP A 600 30.11 0.02 -2.83
C ASP A 600 28.75 0.74 -2.75
N ARG A 601 27.80 0.23 -1.95
CA ARG A 601 26.52 0.91 -1.70
C ARG A 601 26.75 2.32 -1.10
N LEU A 602 27.64 2.44 -0.12
CA LEU A 602 27.98 3.71 0.55
C LEU A 602 28.56 4.71 -0.46
N ALA A 603 29.53 4.26 -1.27
CA ALA A 603 30.17 5.09 -2.30
C ALA A 603 29.15 5.61 -3.31
N ARG A 604 28.27 4.74 -3.80
CA ARG A 604 27.20 5.12 -4.74
C ARG A 604 26.23 6.14 -4.13
N ARG A 605 25.87 5.98 -2.85
CA ARG A 605 24.96 6.91 -2.16
C ARG A 605 25.59 8.28 -1.96
N LYS A 606 26.86 8.32 -1.53
CA LYS A 606 27.63 9.57 -1.39
C LYS A 606 27.76 10.29 -2.73
N ALA A 607 28.10 9.57 -3.80
CA ALA A 607 28.20 10.14 -5.15
C ALA A 607 26.86 10.74 -5.63
N ARG A 608 25.74 10.07 -5.31
CA ARG A 608 24.39 10.60 -5.64
C ARG A 608 24.10 11.90 -4.88
N LEU A 609 24.43 11.96 -3.59
CA LEU A 609 24.24 13.17 -2.77
C LEU A 609 25.10 14.35 -3.29
N SER A 610 26.38 14.11 -3.58
CA SER A 610 27.27 15.12 -4.15
C SER A 610 26.71 15.66 -5.47
N ARG A 611 26.25 14.76 -6.33
CA ARG A 611 25.67 15.15 -7.62
C ARG A 611 24.41 16.01 -7.44
N ILE A 612 23.51 15.66 -6.52
CA ILE A 612 22.31 16.46 -6.25
C ILE A 612 22.71 17.84 -5.67
N ALA A 613 23.73 17.88 -4.82
CA ALA A 613 24.24 19.13 -4.26
C ALA A 613 24.85 20.03 -5.34
N GLU A 614 25.52 19.44 -6.33
CA GLU A 614 26.08 20.15 -7.50
C GLU A 614 24.99 20.61 -8.46
N ASP A 615 24.02 19.72 -8.78
CA ASP A 615 22.94 20.00 -9.73
C ASP A 615 21.96 21.08 -9.19
N PHE A 616 21.67 21.03 -7.88
CA PHE A 616 20.64 21.87 -7.25
C PHE A 616 21.14 22.45 -5.91
N PRO A 617 22.19 23.32 -5.91
CA PRO A 617 22.82 23.77 -4.66
C PRO A 617 21.89 24.54 -3.72
N GLU A 618 21.05 25.43 -4.23
CA GLU A 618 20.07 26.15 -3.39
C GLU A 618 19.02 25.24 -2.78
N PHE A 619 18.49 24.30 -3.58
CA PHE A 619 17.52 23.32 -3.11
C PHE A 619 18.16 22.44 -2.05
N TYR A 620 19.38 21.95 -2.28
CA TYR A 620 20.10 21.08 -1.35
C TYR A 620 20.33 21.80 -0.01
N SER A 621 20.83 23.02 -0.02
CA SER A 621 21.10 23.81 1.20
C SER A 621 19.81 24.09 1.99
N ARG A 622 18.72 24.47 1.30
CA ARG A 622 17.41 24.68 1.94
C ARG A 622 16.85 23.38 2.51
N PHE A 623 16.97 22.30 1.75
CA PHE A 623 16.51 20.96 2.18
C PHE A 623 17.31 20.49 3.40
N GLU A 624 18.64 20.65 3.37
CA GLU A 624 19.52 20.30 4.47
C GLU A 624 19.13 21.03 5.75
N THR A 625 18.97 22.35 5.67
CA THR A 625 18.53 23.17 6.80
C THR A 625 17.15 22.71 7.31
N TYR A 626 16.18 22.53 6.42
CA TYR A 626 14.84 22.04 6.74
C TYR A 626 14.90 20.69 7.44
N LEU A 627 15.62 19.72 6.84
CA LEU A 627 15.68 18.34 7.36
C LEU A 627 16.28 18.30 8.76
N PHE A 628 17.45 18.93 8.95
CA PHE A 628 18.14 18.83 10.24
C PHE A 628 17.46 19.69 11.32
N THR A 629 16.79 20.79 10.97
CA THR A 629 15.93 21.53 11.91
C THR A 629 14.74 20.64 12.35
N ARG A 630 14.13 19.95 11.40
CA ARG A 630 13.02 19.00 11.68
C ARG A 630 13.49 17.87 12.62
N VAL A 631 14.66 17.29 12.34
CA VAL A 631 15.26 16.24 13.18
C VAL A 631 15.50 16.75 14.61
N ALA A 632 16.08 17.94 14.75
CA ALA A 632 16.36 18.53 16.07
C ALA A 632 15.05 18.79 16.85
N LEU A 633 14.02 19.30 16.18
CA LEU A 633 12.71 19.54 16.81
C LEU A 633 11.99 18.23 17.16
N ALA A 634 12.06 17.22 16.30
CA ALA A 634 11.48 15.89 16.58
C ALA A 634 12.17 15.21 17.77
N ALA A 635 13.49 15.31 17.84
CA ALA A 635 14.26 14.80 18.99
C ALA A 635 13.87 15.52 20.30
N ALA A 636 13.69 16.84 20.24
CA ALA A 636 13.24 17.64 21.40
C ALA A 636 11.81 17.24 21.83
N GLU A 637 10.90 17.01 20.86
CA GLU A 637 9.52 16.56 21.13
C GLU A 637 9.52 15.19 21.83
N HIS A 638 10.29 14.28 21.28
CA HIS A 638 10.42 12.91 21.83
C HIS A 638 10.95 12.95 23.27
N TYR A 639 12.04 13.67 23.51
CA TYR A 639 12.63 13.85 24.85
C TYR A 639 11.62 14.45 25.84
N ALA A 640 10.93 15.53 25.44
CA ALA A 640 9.93 16.17 26.31
C ALA A 640 8.76 15.23 26.63
N GLY A 641 8.38 14.36 25.69
CA GLY A 641 7.38 13.31 25.90
C GLY A 641 7.82 12.26 26.90
N GLU A 642 9.06 11.77 26.77
CA GLU A 642 9.65 10.79 27.70
C GLU A 642 9.73 11.36 29.12
N GLU A 643 10.28 12.57 29.28
CA GLU A 643 10.40 13.25 30.58
C GLU A 643 9.03 13.51 31.21
N HIS A 644 8.01 13.78 30.42
CA HIS A 644 6.64 13.90 30.93
C HIS A 644 6.08 12.55 31.38
N HIS A 645 6.30 11.50 30.59
CA HIS A 645 5.84 10.14 30.93
C HIS A 645 6.50 9.63 32.20
N GLU A 646 7.77 9.96 32.42
CA GLU A 646 8.54 9.63 33.61
C GLU A 646 8.19 10.51 34.83
N GLY A 647 7.40 11.58 34.62
CA GLY A 647 6.97 12.48 35.69
C GLY A 647 7.98 13.59 36.01
N ALA A 648 9.06 13.71 35.25
CA ALA A 648 10.07 14.76 35.43
C ALA A 648 9.54 16.13 34.97
N ILE A 649 8.69 16.14 33.95
CA ILE A 649 8.04 17.36 33.41
C ILE A 649 6.54 17.26 33.70
N GLY A 650 5.98 18.26 34.38
CA GLY A 650 4.55 18.34 34.66
C GLY A 650 3.72 18.63 33.41
N ALA A 651 2.45 18.20 33.37
CA ALA A 651 1.56 18.29 32.23
C ALA A 651 1.47 19.69 31.62
N LYS A 652 1.39 20.75 32.46
CA LYS A 652 1.32 22.14 31.96
C LYS A 652 2.57 22.54 31.20
N ALA A 653 3.75 22.20 31.74
CA ALA A 653 5.04 22.49 31.10
C ALA A 653 5.17 21.71 29.79
N HIS A 654 4.80 20.42 29.79
CA HIS A 654 4.82 19.58 28.59
C HIS A 654 3.99 20.19 27.45
N VAL A 655 2.73 20.61 27.74
CA VAL A 655 1.85 21.24 26.75
C VAL A 655 2.46 22.52 26.18
N HIS A 656 3.15 23.32 27.01
CA HIS A 656 3.80 24.54 26.54
C HIS A 656 5.01 24.23 25.64
N ILE A 657 5.81 23.23 26.00
CA ILE A 657 6.96 22.75 25.19
C ILE A 657 6.47 22.23 23.84
N GLU A 658 5.48 21.31 23.88
CA GLU A 658 4.87 20.73 22.67
C GLU A 658 4.33 21.83 21.73
N ARG A 659 3.63 22.81 22.29
CA ARG A 659 3.09 23.93 21.52
C ARG A 659 4.20 24.79 20.89
N ALA A 660 5.28 25.01 21.62
CA ALA A 660 6.43 25.77 21.12
C ALA A 660 7.12 25.02 19.96
N ILE A 661 7.31 23.72 20.12
CA ILE A 661 7.91 22.85 19.09
C ILE A 661 7.01 22.80 17.84
N HIS A 662 5.71 22.58 18.03
CA HIS A 662 4.73 22.57 16.93
C HIS A 662 4.70 23.90 16.16
N LYS A 663 4.77 25.02 16.88
CA LYS A 663 4.85 26.35 16.28
C LYS A 663 6.13 26.50 15.45
N ALA A 664 7.26 26.02 15.97
CA ALA A 664 8.55 26.04 15.26
C ALA A 664 8.49 25.16 14.01
N MET A 665 7.92 23.95 14.10
CA MET A 665 7.76 23.03 12.97
C MET A 665 6.86 23.63 11.88
N SER A 666 5.72 24.24 12.28
CA SER A 666 4.79 24.85 11.33
C SER A 666 5.36 26.12 10.67
N GLY A 667 6.32 26.75 11.32
CA GLY A 667 7.04 27.94 10.80
C GLY A 667 8.17 27.60 9.83
N LEU A 668 8.50 26.31 9.62
CA LEU A 668 9.55 25.95 8.68
C LEU A 668 9.15 26.34 7.26
N PRO A 669 10.02 27.03 6.52
CA PRO A 669 9.69 27.48 5.17
C PRO A 669 9.47 26.30 4.22
N PRO A 670 8.47 26.36 3.34
CA PRO A 670 8.26 25.31 2.36
C PRO A 670 9.46 25.21 1.40
N ILE A 671 9.82 23.97 1.05
CA ILE A 671 10.89 23.73 0.09
C ILE A 671 10.39 24.13 -1.30
N THR A 672 10.95 25.17 -1.85
CA THR A 672 10.57 25.71 -3.17
C THR A 672 11.33 25.02 -4.30
N ASN A 673 10.81 25.14 -5.51
CA ASN A 673 11.37 24.57 -6.73
C ASN A 673 12.85 24.92 -6.90
N PRO A 674 13.68 24.00 -7.39
CA PRO A 674 15.03 24.33 -7.80
C PRO A 674 14.99 25.34 -8.95
N ALA A 675 15.59 26.49 -8.77
CA ALA A 675 15.70 27.52 -9.78
C ALA A 675 16.91 27.22 -10.70
N PRO A 676 16.86 27.56 -11.96
CA PRO A 676 18.04 27.42 -12.83
C PRO A 676 19.19 28.36 -12.36
N ARG A 677 20.42 27.87 -12.51
CA ARG A 677 21.65 28.51 -12.03
C ARG A 677 21.96 29.85 -12.72
N LEU A 678 21.50 30.04 -13.97
CA LEU A 678 21.82 31.18 -14.81
C LEU A 678 20.53 31.83 -15.35
N ALA A 679 20.60 33.11 -15.59
CA ALA A 679 19.49 33.83 -16.22
C ALA A 679 19.25 33.24 -17.63
N ALA A 680 18.00 33.09 -17.99
CA ALA A 680 17.62 32.46 -19.27
C ALA A 680 18.23 33.22 -20.46
N SER A 681 18.32 34.55 -20.37
CA SER A 681 18.93 35.40 -21.44
C SER A 681 20.43 35.09 -21.65
N ASP A 682 21.19 34.91 -20.59
CA ASP A 682 22.61 34.62 -20.68
C ASP A 682 22.88 33.27 -21.34
N LEU A 683 22.07 32.26 -20.96
CA LEU A 683 22.14 30.91 -21.54
C LEU A 683 21.74 30.89 -23.03
N LEU A 684 20.68 31.65 -23.38
CA LEU A 684 20.23 31.72 -24.79
C LEU A 684 21.31 32.31 -25.71
N GLY A 685 22.07 33.28 -25.18
CA GLY A 685 23.16 33.91 -25.91
C GLY A 685 24.38 33.01 -26.17
N THR A 686 24.55 31.93 -25.38
CA THR A 686 25.65 30.97 -25.59
C THR A 686 25.34 29.91 -26.66
N ILE A 687 24.08 29.76 -27.03
CA ILE A 687 23.63 28.72 -27.99
C ILE A 687 24.02 29.11 -29.40
N PRO A 688 24.75 28.26 -30.15
CA PRO A 688 25.18 28.59 -31.50
C PRO A 688 24.04 29.02 -32.44
N LEU A 689 22.86 28.46 -32.25
CA LEU A 689 21.65 28.79 -33.02
C LEU A 689 21.18 30.23 -32.79
N LEU A 690 21.41 30.80 -31.61
CA LEU A 690 20.91 32.11 -31.18
C LEU A 690 22.03 33.16 -31.03
N GLN A 691 23.27 32.76 -31.24
CA GLN A 691 24.44 33.68 -31.17
C GLN A 691 24.30 34.82 -32.22
N GLY A 692 24.56 36.03 -31.80
CA GLY A 692 24.50 37.21 -32.65
C GLY A 692 23.12 37.85 -32.77
N LEU A 693 22.10 37.30 -32.12
CA LEU A 693 20.79 37.96 -32.00
C LEU A 693 20.92 39.15 -31.04
N SER A 694 20.13 40.18 -31.27
CA SER A 694 20.11 41.37 -30.40
C SER A 694 19.72 40.99 -28.96
N GLU A 695 20.31 41.73 -28.01
CA GLU A 695 20.04 41.53 -26.60
C GLU A 695 18.52 41.64 -26.25
N SER A 696 17.85 42.56 -26.96
CA SER A 696 16.39 42.72 -26.82
C SER A 696 15.60 41.46 -27.25
N LEU A 697 16.07 40.81 -28.33
CA LEU A 697 15.45 39.57 -28.82
C LEU A 697 15.74 38.39 -27.91
N LEU A 698 16.98 38.31 -27.42
CA LEU A 698 17.35 37.29 -26.45
C LEU A 698 16.54 37.39 -25.14
N ASN A 699 16.32 38.60 -24.65
CA ASN A 699 15.49 38.83 -23.46
C ASN A 699 14.00 38.49 -23.72
N LEU A 700 13.50 38.76 -24.92
CA LEU A 700 12.15 38.36 -25.31
C LEU A 700 11.98 36.86 -25.39
N LEU A 701 12.92 36.13 -26.00
CA LEU A 701 12.96 34.69 -26.06
C LEU A 701 13.09 34.09 -24.66
N ALA A 702 13.91 34.70 -23.76
CA ALA A 702 14.09 34.30 -22.39
C ALA A 702 12.79 34.37 -21.59
N ASN A 703 11.98 35.39 -21.81
CA ASN A 703 10.67 35.56 -21.18
C ASN A 703 9.64 34.50 -21.64
N LEU A 704 9.81 33.98 -22.85
CA LEU A 704 8.95 32.93 -23.40
C LEU A 704 9.43 31.50 -23.02
N ALA A 705 10.72 31.39 -22.71
CA ALA A 705 11.33 30.12 -22.34
C ALA A 705 10.87 29.69 -20.93
N LYS A 706 10.30 28.49 -20.84
CA LYS A 706 9.84 27.96 -19.54
C LYS A 706 10.84 26.93 -19.02
N PRO A 707 11.40 27.12 -17.81
CA PRO A 707 12.26 26.10 -17.22
C PRO A 707 11.45 24.84 -16.87
N VAL A 708 11.97 23.69 -17.25
CA VAL A 708 11.37 22.38 -16.96
C VAL A 708 12.48 21.45 -16.45
N THR A 709 12.28 20.86 -15.30
CA THR A 709 13.21 19.92 -14.71
C THR A 709 12.78 18.49 -14.97
N PHE A 710 13.75 17.64 -15.32
CA PHE A 710 13.58 16.21 -15.53
C PHE A 710 14.54 15.46 -14.60
N LEU A 711 14.04 14.46 -13.91
CA LEU A 711 14.84 13.63 -13.03
C LEU A 711 15.53 12.51 -13.83
N GLN A 712 16.59 11.96 -13.28
CA GLN A 712 17.35 10.87 -13.91
C GLN A 712 16.42 9.75 -14.38
N GLY A 713 16.52 9.39 -15.65
CA GLY A 713 15.73 8.35 -16.30
C GLY A 713 14.42 8.83 -16.95
N ASP A 714 14.01 10.07 -16.69
CA ASP A 714 12.78 10.63 -17.31
C ASP A 714 12.95 10.72 -18.84
N VAL A 715 11.88 10.34 -19.55
CA VAL A 715 11.79 10.53 -21.01
C VAL A 715 11.31 11.98 -21.26
N ILE A 716 12.13 12.73 -21.98
CA ILE A 716 11.85 14.14 -22.33
C ILE A 716 11.02 14.20 -23.63
N ILE A 717 11.46 13.48 -24.64
CA ILE A 717 10.74 13.30 -25.92
C ILE A 717 10.84 11.83 -26.35
N GLY A 718 9.79 11.31 -26.96
CA GLY A 718 9.73 9.95 -27.49
C GLY A 718 9.82 9.93 -29.03
N GLU A 719 10.59 9.00 -29.56
CA GLU A 719 10.69 8.74 -31.02
C GLU A 719 9.30 8.43 -31.58
N GLY A 720 8.96 9.06 -32.72
CA GLY A 720 7.66 8.90 -33.38
C GLY A 720 6.57 9.84 -32.83
N GLU A 721 6.82 10.60 -31.78
CA GLU A 721 5.83 11.53 -31.22
C GLU A 721 5.78 12.84 -32.00
N HIS A 722 4.65 13.54 -31.93
CA HIS A 722 4.53 14.89 -32.45
C HIS A 722 5.21 15.89 -31.51
N GLY A 723 6.06 16.73 -32.05
CA GLY A 723 6.85 17.69 -31.29
C GLY A 723 6.38 19.14 -31.49
N ASP A 724 6.19 19.85 -30.38
CA ASP A 724 5.74 21.25 -30.37
C ASP A 724 6.75 22.22 -29.72
N ALA A 725 7.93 21.75 -29.36
CA ALA A 725 8.89 22.55 -28.62
C ALA A 725 10.34 22.19 -28.90
N LEU A 726 11.20 23.20 -28.81
CA LEU A 726 12.65 23.12 -28.73
C LEU A 726 13.04 23.09 -27.23
N TYR A 727 14.03 22.29 -26.91
CA TYR A 727 14.60 22.18 -25.55
C TYR A 727 16.08 22.59 -25.56
N ILE A 728 16.47 23.41 -24.61
CA ILE A 728 17.85 23.88 -24.40
C ILE A 728 18.29 23.40 -23.03
N ILE A 729 19.45 22.74 -22.95
CA ILE A 729 19.97 22.19 -21.70
C ILE A 729 20.67 23.32 -20.93
N THR A 730 20.05 23.78 -19.83
CA THR A 730 20.64 24.77 -18.94
C THR A 730 21.58 24.11 -17.94
N HIS A 731 21.24 22.87 -17.56
CA HIS A 731 22.07 22.08 -16.65
C HIS A 731 21.69 20.59 -16.80
N GLY A 732 22.70 19.74 -16.95
CA GLY A 732 22.51 18.29 -16.96
C GLY A 732 23.08 17.58 -18.20
N VAL A 733 22.75 16.29 -18.31
CA VAL A 733 23.16 15.45 -19.46
C VAL A 733 21.94 14.63 -19.90
N VAL A 734 21.66 14.65 -21.19
CA VAL A 734 20.61 13.82 -21.77
C VAL A 734 21.19 12.83 -22.80
N SER A 735 20.62 11.65 -22.86
CA SER A 735 20.97 10.59 -23.82
C SER A 735 19.96 10.60 -24.96
N VAL A 736 20.45 10.67 -26.20
CA VAL A 736 19.67 10.58 -27.43
C VAL A 736 19.70 9.13 -27.92
N LEU A 737 18.54 8.50 -28.04
CA LEU A 737 18.38 7.11 -28.41
C LEU A 737 17.55 7.02 -29.69
N ARG A 738 18.03 6.25 -30.66
CA ARG A 738 17.31 5.98 -31.92
C ARG A 738 17.13 4.47 -32.07
N ASN A 739 15.90 4.02 -32.18
CA ASN A 739 15.55 2.59 -32.18
C ASN A 739 16.14 1.87 -30.94
N GLY A 740 16.22 2.57 -29.82
CA GLY A 740 16.73 2.03 -28.54
C GLY A 740 18.26 2.09 -28.37
N ASN A 741 19.02 2.42 -29.41
CA ASN A 741 20.49 2.52 -29.35
C ASN A 741 20.93 3.95 -29.06
N LEU A 742 21.97 4.09 -28.23
CA LEU A 742 22.53 5.41 -27.88
C LEU A 742 23.25 6.01 -29.11
N VAL A 743 22.79 7.17 -29.55
CA VAL A 743 23.35 7.90 -30.71
C VAL A 743 24.24 9.05 -30.25
N ALA A 744 23.82 9.79 -29.21
CA ALA A 744 24.54 10.95 -28.72
C ALA A 744 24.23 11.22 -27.24
N GLU A 745 25.14 11.95 -26.58
CA GLU A 745 24.91 12.55 -25.27
C GLU A 745 25.05 14.07 -25.43
N LEU A 746 24.01 14.79 -24.99
CA LEU A 746 23.99 16.26 -25.04
C LEU A 746 24.13 16.79 -23.61
N ARG A 747 24.77 17.95 -23.47
CA ARG A 747 25.17 18.56 -22.18
C ARG A 747 24.75 20.03 -22.09
N ASP A 748 25.17 20.68 -21.02
CA ASP A 748 24.91 22.10 -20.76
C ASP A 748 25.27 22.96 -21.99
N GLY A 749 24.30 23.78 -22.45
CA GLY A 749 24.41 24.60 -23.63
C GLY A 749 23.95 23.93 -24.91
N ASP A 750 23.79 22.60 -24.94
CA ASP A 750 23.24 21.91 -26.12
C ASP A 750 21.72 22.07 -26.19
N PHE A 751 21.17 21.81 -27.40
CA PHE A 751 19.74 21.89 -27.64
C PHE A 751 19.27 20.69 -28.48
N PHE A 752 18.00 20.41 -28.44
CA PHE A 752 17.36 19.32 -29.21
C PHE A 752 15.88 19.60 -29.42
N GLY A 753 15.31 18.93 -30.42
CA GLY A 753 13.92 19.07 -30.79
C GLY A 753 13.64 20.08 -31.86
N GLU A 754 14.68 20.68 -32.46
CA GLU A 754 14.62 21.67 -33.54
C GLU A 754 13.98 21.08 -34.80
N MET A 755 14.18 19.80 -35.08
CA MET A 755 13.61 19.11 -36.25
C MET A 755 12.07 19.23 -36.31
N ALA A 756 11.45 19.12 -35.13
CA ALA A 756 9.98 19.21 -35.00
C ALA A 756 9.46 20.65 -35.14
N LEU A 757 10.33 21.68 -35.14
CA LEU A 757 9.92 23.07 -35.39
C LEU A 757 9.72 23.32 -36.89
N LEU A 758 10.48 22.65 -37.76
CA LEU A 758 10.65 22.99 -39.16
C LEU A 758 9.97 22.00 -40.13
N GLY A 759 9.92 20.72 -39.79
CA GLY A 759 9.41 19.66 -40.67
C GLY A 759 8.06 19.09 -40.26
N ASP A 760 7.90 17.79 -40.42
CA ASP A 760 6.68 17.03 -40.23
C ASP A 760 6.26 16.87 -38.75
N GLN A 761 6.91 17.57 -37.85
CA GLN A 761 6.63 17.58 -36.39
C GLN A 761 6.83 16.24 -35.70
N VAL A 762 7.40 15.24 -36.38
CA VAL A 762 7.63 13.91 -35.74
C VAL A 762 9.04 13.88 -35.18
N ARG A 763 9.15 13.39 -33.92
CA ARG A 763 10.42 13.22 -33.23
C ARG A 763 11.22 12.04 -33.82
N THR A 764 12.43 12.29 -34.21
CA THR A 764 13.32 11.31 -34.84
C THR A 764 14.10 10.43 -33.90
N ALA A 765 14.07 10.74 -32.57
CA ALA A 765 14.78 10.01 -31.53
C ALA A 765 14.11 10.17 -30.17
N THR A 766 14.32 9.23 -29.29
CA THR A 766 13.95 9.33 -27.88
C THR A 766 15.09 10.05 -27.12
N VAL A 767 14.75 11.06 -26.32
CA VAL A 767 15.71 11.76 -25.45
C VAL A 767 15.34 11.50 -24.01
N LYS A 768 16.31 11.02 -23.22
CA LYS A 768 16.15 10.70 -21.78
C LYS A 768 17.14 11.50 -20.95
N ALA A 769 16.73 11.93 -19.78
CA ALA A 769 17.62 12.54 -18.80
C ALA A 769 18.58 11.45 -18.25
N LYS A 770 19.87 11.55 -18.56
CA LYS A 770 20.93 10.65 -18.05
C LYS A 770 21.22 10.96 -16.58
N ILE A 771 21.20 12.24 -16.24
CA ILE A 771 21.25 12.76 -14.87
C ILE A 771 20.08 13.72 -14.72
N SER A 772 19.81 14.20 -13.49
CA SER A 772 18.79 15.24 -13.31
C SER A 772 19.16 16.47 -14.12
N SER A 773 18.23 16.94 -14.96
CA SER A 773 18.52 17.96 -15.95
C SER A 773 17.45 19.03 -15.94
N THR A 774 17.87 20.28 -15.99
CA THR A 774 16.98 21.46 -16.17
C THR A 774 17.14 21.96 -17.60
N LEU A 775 15.98 22.12 -18.26
CA LEU A 775 15.91 22.52 -19.66
C LEU A 775 15.03 23.78 -19.76
N LEU A 776 15.33 24.64 -20.72
CA LEU A 776 14.43 25.70 -21.14
C LEU A 776 13.60 25.17 -22.32
N ARG A 777 12.29 25.16 -22.16
CA ARG A 777 11.34 24.76 -23.21
C ARG A 777 10.83 26.00 -23.93
N LEU A 778 11.06 26.06 -25.25
CA LEU A 778 10.54 27.09 -26.17
C LEU A 778 9.49 26.44 -27.09
N ARG A 779 8.26 26.89 -27.01
CA ARG A 779 7.17 26.33 -27.82
C ARG A 779 7.31 26.78 -29.28
N ARG A 780 7.01 25.87 -30.21
CA ARG A 780 7.03 26.11 -31.66
C ARG A 780 6.27 27.38 -32.03
N ARG A 781 5.02 27.52 -31.55
CA ARG A 781 4.19 28.70 -31.85
C ARG A 781 4.86 30.04 -31.51
N ASP A 782 5.63 30.06 -30.43
CA ASP A 782 6.30 31.27 -29.92
C ASP A 782 7.58 31.53 -30.73
N VAL A 783 8.37 30.48 -31.01
CA VAL A 783 9.60 30.59 -31.85
C VAL A 783 9.24 30.99 -33.30
N MET A 784 8.22 30.40 -33.87
CA MET A 784 7.83 30.68 -35.26
C MET A 784 7.26 32.09 -35.44
N LYS A 785 6.52 32.62 -34.49
CA LYS A 785 6.06 34.02 -34.50
C LYS A 785 7.23 35.00 -34.57
N PHE A 786 8.35 34.67 -33.92
CA PHE A 786 9.57 35.50 -33.99
C PHE A 786 10.35 35.26 -35.27
N ALA A 787 10.47 33.99 -35.72
CA ALA A 787 11.15 33.63 -36.95
C ALA A 787 10.48 34.29 -38.18
N ASP A 788 9.19 34.45 -38.17
CA ASP A 788 8.46 35.15 -39.26
C ASP A 788 8.80 36.63 -39.35
N ASN A 789 9.17 37.23 -38.22
CA ASN A 789 9.56 38.68 -38.17
C ASN A 789 11.08 38.90 -38.21
N GLU A 790 11.88 37.84 -38.07
CA GLU A 790 13.35 37.90 -38.07
C GLU A 790 13.93 36.89 -39.05
N PRO A 791 14.18 37.33 -40.31
CA PRO A 791 14.66 36.46 -41.38
C PRO A 791 15.96 35.71 -41.06
N GLU A 792 16.85 36.32 -40.28
CA GLU A 792 18.12 35.73 -39.83
C GLU A 792 17.89 34.51 -38.92
N LEU A 793 16.97 34.64 -37.96
CA LEU A 793 16.59 33.52 -37.04
C LEU A 793 15.97 32.35 -37.85
N LYS A 794 15.11 32.67 -38.83
CA LYS A 794 14.45 31.69 -39.70
C LYS A 794 15.49 30.92 -40.54
N SER A 795 16.44 31.62 -41.16
CA SER A 795 17.52 31.00 -41.95
C SER A 795 18.38 30.06 -41.10
N ARG A 796 18.77 30.50 -39.90
CA ARG A 796 19.57 29.68 -38.96
C ARG A 796 18.82 28.42 -38.49
N LEU A 797 17.54 28.53 -38.17
CA LEU A 797 16.70 27.38 -37.83
C LEU A 797 16.65 26.36 -39.00
N GLU A 798 16.44 26.83 -40.21
CA GLU A 798 16.42 25.99 -41.41
C GLU A 798 17.78 25.31 -41.68
N ASP A 799 18.89 26.04 -41.51
CA ASP A 799 20.24 25.50 -41.69
C ASP A 799 20.57 24.44 -40.60
N ALA A 800 20.21 24.69 -39.35
CA ALA A 800 20.37 23.75 -38.26
C ALA A 800 19.56 22.45 -38.51
N GLY A 801 18.36 22.59 -39.08
CA GLY A 801 17.53 21.48 -39.49
C GLY A 801 18.19 20.63 -40.59
N ARG A 802 18.75 21.26 -41.61
CA ARG A 802 19.45 20.60 -42.71
C ARG A 802 20.69 19.86 -42.29
N ASN A 803 21.52 20.48 -41.46
CA ASN A 803 22.80 19.90 -40.98
C ASN A 803 22.65 18.66 -40.12
N ARG A 804 21.49 18.44 -39.47
CA ARG A 804 21.21 17.25 -38.64
C ARG A 804 20.41 16.15 -39.38
N GLN A 805 19.92 16.40 -40.58
CA GLN A 805 19.34 15.38 -41.47
C GLN A 805 20.42 14.64 -42.31
N ALA A 806 21.56 15.29 -42.56
CA ALA A 806 22.70 14.72 -43.20
C ALA A 806 23.56 13.88 -42.21
#